data_a0745ff09928a215aa66e1845d5cfe78
#
_entry.id   a0745ff09928a215aa66e1845d5cfe78
#
_cell.length_a   1.000
_cell.length_b   1.000
_cell.length_c   1.000
_cell.angle_alpha   90.00
_cell.angle_beta   90.00
_cell.angle_gamma   90.00
#
_symmetry.space_group_name_H-M   'P 1'
#
loop_
_entity.id
_entity.type
_entity.pdbx_description
1 polymer ?
#
loop_
_entity_poly.entity_id
_entity_poly.type
_entity_poly.pdbx_seq_one_letter_code
_entity_poly.pdbx_strand_id
1 'polypeptide(L)'
;MRKLTSILVCLLILSVLSQLELPTTNLGRAYFDTGAPPDIIRIDDPTYCLPAVLTRGSTLNISLKYSGQEIQVLSVWLYGVGREYEVSNLTITTGPDTATIEALLPDLESGLYTILVEAVVDGARYRVVSPRSLWVVEEYPTSLKIMHLSDIHIGISMDNWWASDRYERYVALANYIEPDIILITGDIADVGSDIYSYRDFMKITNKFLRPTFCVPGNHDWSQVGSLSSFYKLYGTYVGPRYWVRELGDFVLVGLDTGYGGVLDTEQLTWLNTTLSAYNTSEKKVLILMHHPLFTGFGILSGNSSSYQSLLGSMYSSWRGNLDVTLTFLQIIDRYPNIIGVFSGHIHTDSTLLYAYRTWFMAVTTADGGTSHYRGYRLYQVYINGTVRAINYGGGTYTENASYPADGFNLKVVTDANLTLYANLISTTSQLPLTTDNFTLYFFLNKTLDVSSYKLYARYNTTNVDCEHAVYGDLWLAKCSVPLKQNMKLYLIYSSYPDETPPSVQITYYTPTKPISGKSVVTVYITASDPGWGLDTVKLLYKKPRDPEWSEVAVQESQGTYIAQIPQLITNQVIIKAVATDIAGHVTETQEVTINYVEVTTTPTTTPTTTPTTPTTNTTTTPTTTPTTTPTITPTTPTTPITTPTTTSPPQLPGPVIEWWLLVGVLIAVVAVIIILVVVRGRK
;
A
#
# COMPACT_ATOMS: atom_id res chain seq x y z
N MET A 1 48.30 14.55 -43.41
CA MET A 1 48.21 15.32 -42.17
C MET A 1 46.74 15.70 -41.77
N ARG A 2 45.90 16.33 -42.62
CA ARG A 2 44.52 16.78 -42.22
C ARG A 2 43.59 15.68 -41.76
N LYS A 3 43.65 14.43 -42.27
CA LYS A 3 42.79 13.32 -41.81
C LYS A 3 43.23 12.74 -40.43
N LEU A 4 44.53 12.77 -40.12
CA LEU A 4 45.02 12.29 -38.84
C LEU A 4 44.66 13.24 -37.69
N THR A 5 44.66 14.56 -37.95
CA THR A 5 44.27 15.58 -36.96
C THR A 5 42.78 15.50 -36.61
N SER A 6 41.93 15.19 -37.59
CA SER A 6 40.48 15.02 -37.34
C SER A 6 40.18 13.78 -36.48
N ILE A 7 40.90 12.67 -36.71
CA ILE A 7 40.75 11.44 -35.91
C ILE A 7 41.27 11.68 -34.48
N LEU A 8 42.40 12.38 -34.33
CA LEU A 8 42.93 12.69 -32.99
C LEU A 8 42.03 13.63 -32.20
N VAL A 9 41.39 14.60 -32.86
CA VAL A 9 40.41 15.49 -32.21
C VAL A 9 39.13 14.75 -31.84
N CYS A 10 38.63 13.82 -32.67
CA CYS A 10 37.51 12.97 -32.30
C CYS A 10 37.82 12.01 -31.13
N LEU A 11 39.02 11.44 -31.10
CA LEU A 11 39.49 10.60 -29.99
C LEU A 11 39.66 11.41 -28.69
N LEU A 12 40.15 12.65 -28.80
CA LEU A 12 40.27 13.55 -27.65
C LEU A 12 38.92 14.01 -27.13
N ILE A 13 37.97 14.29 -28.03
CA ILE A 13 36.57 14.60 -27.64
C ILE A 13 35.90 13.38 -27.01
N LEU A 14 36.09 12.18 -27.53
CA LEU A 14 35.61 10.95 -26.96
C LEU A 14 36.25 10.65 -25.59
N SER A 15 37.52 10.91 -25.40
CA SER A 15 38.22 10.73 -24.12
C SER A 15 37.81 11.80 -23.10
N VAL A 16 37.50 13.02 -23.52
CA VAL A 16 36.96 14.07 -22.66
C VAL A 16 35.48 13.82 -22.35
N LEU A 17 34.71 13.27 -23.29
CA LEU A 17 33.31 12.85 -23.03
C LEU A 17 33.26 11.59 -22.16
N SER A 18 34.25 10.72 -22.17
CA SER A 18 34.33 9.57 -21.25
C SER A 18 34.85 9.95 -19.85
N GLN A 19 35.44 11.13 -19.68
CA GLN A 19 35.87 11.72 -18.39
C GLN A 19 34.94 12.82 -17.88
N LEU A 20 34.04 13.33 -18.72
CA LEU A 20 32.82 13.95 -18.24
C LEU A 20 31.96 12.80 -17.69
N GLU A 21 32.18 12.46 -16.43
CA GLU A 21 31.06 12.07 -15.60
C GLU A 21 30.04 13.21 -15.79
N LEU A 22 29.12 13.03 -16.77
CA LEU A 22 27.85 13.73 -16.70
C LEU A 22 27.45 13.55 -15.24
N PRO A 23 27.23 14.64 -14.47
CA PRO A 23 26.57 14.46 -13.21
C PRO A 23 25.34 13.69 -13.63
N THR A 24 25.35 12.37 -13.42
CA THR A 24 24.13 11.61 -13.40
C THR A 24 23.33 12.43 -12.43
N THR A 25 22.42 13.21 -12.98
CA THR A 25 21.38 13.82 -12.21
C THR A 25 20.71 12.63 -11.57
N ASN A 26 21.22 12.26 -10.38
CA ASN A 26 20.55 11.43 -9.41
C ASN A 26 19.35 12.24 -8.91
N LEU A 27 18.55 12.75 -9.87
CA LEU A 27 17.20 13.18 -9.66
C LEU A 27 16.46 11.95 -9.17
N GLY A 28 16.50 11.74 -7.84
CA GLY A 28 15.65 10.82 -7.17
C GLY A 28 15.91 9.33 -7.42
N ARG A 29 17.17 8.86 -7.43
CA ARG A 29 17.39 7.51 -6.93
C ARG A 29 17.12 7.60 -5.44
N ALA A 30 15.84 7.46 -5.16
CA ALA A 30 15.35 7.45 -3.81
C ALA A 30 16.19 6.42 -3.04
N TYR A 31 16.53 6.74 -1.82
CA TYR A 31 17.02 5.87 -0.77
C TYR A 31 16.34 4.47 -0.74
N PHE A 32 15.26 4.34 -1.45
CA PHE A 32 14.39 3.19 -1.60
C PHE A 32 14.65 2.35 -2.86
N ASP A 33 15.61 2.71 -3.71
CA ASP A 33 16.01 1.90 -4.85
C ASP A 33 17.13 0.93 -4.44
N THR A 34 17.20 -0.24 -5.06
CA THR A 34 18.29 -1.21 -4.85
C THR A 34 19.65 -0.69 -5.34
N GLY A 35 19.69 0.48 -6.00
CA GLY A 35 20.90 1.18 -6.42
C GLY A 35 21.58 0.61 -7.68
N ALA A 36 21.55 -0.69 -7.91
CA ALA A 36 22.09 -1.39 -9.07
C ALA A 36 20.99 -2.14 -9.81
N PRO A 37 21.16 -2.47 -11.11
CA PRO A 37 20.28 -3.40 -11.79
C PRO A 37 20.28 -4.75 -11.06
N PRO A 38 19.12 -5.23 -10.53
CA PRO A 38 19.09 -6.38 -9.64
C PRO A 38 19.38 -7.71 -10.34
N ASP A 39 19.33 -7.75 -11.66
CA ASP A 39 19.75 -8.85 -12.52
C ASP A 39 21.28 -8.90 -12.72
N ILE A 40 22.01 -7.81 -12.44
CA ILE A 40 23.47 -7.77 -12.47
C ILE A 40 24.02 -8.07 -11.07
N ILE A 41 23.55 -7.36 -10.05
CA ILE A 41 23.96 -7.57 -8.66
C ILE A 41 22.88 -7.08 -7.71
N ARG A 42 22.64 -7.86 -6.63
CA ARG A 42 21.73 -7.49 -5.54
C ARG A 42 22.15 -8.09 -4.21
N ILE A 43 21.70 -7.50 -3.12
CA ILE A 43 21.70 -8.15 -1.80
C ILE A 43 20.49 -9.09 -1.77
N ASP A 44 20.76 -10.40 -1.62
CA ASP A 44 19.73 -11.44 -1.60
C ASP A 44 19.24 -11.71 -0.16
N ASP A 45 20.12 -11.54 0.83
CA ASP A 45 19.83 -11.59 2.27
C ASP A 45 20.84 -10.71 3.04
N PRO A 46 20.41 -9.90 4.02
CA PRO A 46 19.02 -9.62 4.40
C PRO A 46 18.33 -8.59 3.50
N THR A 47 16.98 -8.66 3.44
CA THR A 47 16.15 -7.73 2.68
C THR A 47 15.26 -6.88 3.60
N TYR A 48 14.59 -5.86 3.05
CA TYR A 48 13.69 -5.01 3.81
C TYR A 48 12.41 -5.75 4.30
N CYS A 49 12.08 -6.88 3.67
CA CYS A 49 11.01 -7.78 4.08
C CYS A 49 11.50 -9.05 4.81
N LEU A 50 12.80 -9.15 5.02
CA LEU A 50 13.45 -10.20 5.82
C LEU A 50 14.72 -9.63 6.46
N PRO A 51 14.61 -8.64 7.36
CA PRO A 51 15.77 -8.02 7.96
C PRO A 51 16.54 -8.99 8.87
N ALA A 52 17.84 -8.82 8.95
CA ALA A 52 18.65 -9.41 10.01
C ALA A 52 18.33 -8.71 11.34
N VAL A 53 18.28 -9.48 12.43
CA VAL A 53 18.06 -8.95 13.77
C VAL A 53 19.23 -9.33 14.66
N LEU A 54 19.99 -8.34 15.10
CA LEU A 54 21.27 -8.56 15.76
C LEU A 54 21.43 -7.63 16.96
N THR A 55 22.17 -8.08 17.95
CA THR A 55 22.67 -7.23 19.03
C THR A 55 23.96 -6.51 18.62
N ARG A 56 24.36 -5.50 19.35
CA ARG A 56 25.61 -4.76 19.15
C ARG A 56 26.82 -5.71 19.17
N GLY A 57 27.80 -5.47 18.32
CA GLY A 57 29.02 -6.28 18.23
C GLY A 57 28.85 -7.68 17.65
N SER A 58 27.66 -8.00 17.13
CA SER A 58 27.41 -9.26 16.43
C SER A 58 27.99 -9.24 15.02
N THR A 59 28.09 -10.41 14.40
CA THR A 59 28.47 -10.53 12.98
C THR A 59 27.22 -10.50 12.10
N LEU A 60 27.17 -9.59 11.14
CA LEU A 60 26.17 -9.51 10.09
C LEU A 60 26.63 -10.33 8.88
N ASN A 61 25.82 -11.29 8.46
CA ASN A 61 26.03 -12.03 7.22
C ASN A 61 25.21 -11.37 6.11
N ILE A 62 25.87 -11.02 5.00
CA ILE A 62 25.25 -10.45 3.81
C ILE A 62 25.49 -11.41 2.65
N SER A 63 24.42 -11.85 2.01
CA SER A 63 24.49 -12.65 0.78
C SER A 63 24.23 -11.75 -0.42
N LEU A 64 25.17 -11.74 -1.35
CA LEU A 64 25.05 -11.09 -2.66
C LEU A 64 24.77 -12.15 -3.72
N LYS A 65 23.89 -11.83 -4.65
CA LYS A 65 23.75 -12.57 -5.90
C LYS A 65 24.20 -11.68 -7.05
N TYR A 66 25.02 -12.20 -7.95
CA TYR A 66 25.52 -11.45 -9.07
C TYR A 66 25.57 -12.27 -10.36
N SER A 67 25.59 -11.58 -11.50
CA SER A 67 25.71 -12.16 -12.84
C SER A 67 26.99 -11.62 -13.47
N GLY A 68 28.07 -12.38 -13.32
CA GLY A 68 29.40 -12.00 -13.83
C GLY A 68 30.39 -13.11 -13.59
N GLN A 69 31.64 -12.94 -14.07
CA GLN A 69 32.72 -13.92 -13.86
C GLN A 69 33.50 -13.63 -12.58
N GLU A 70 33.60 -12.35 -12.21
CA GLU A 70 34.37 -11.90 -11.05
C GLU A 70 33.63 -10.83 -10.27
N ILE A 71 33.68 -10.89 -8.95
CA ILE A 71 33.19 -9.85 -8.04
C ILE A 71 34.28 -9.47 -7.04
N GLN A 72 34.44 -8.16 -6.81
CA GLN A 72 35.25 -7.58 -5.76
C GLN A 72 34.38 -6.67 -4.90
N VAL A 73 34.19 -6.98 -3.63
CA VAL A 73 33.54 -6.10 -2.65
C VAL A 73 34.56 -5.05 -2.20
N LEU A 74 34.18 -3.77 -2.28
CA LEU A 74 35.04 -2.64 -1.94
C LEU A 74 34.77 -2.13 -0.52
N SER A 75 33.50 -1.96 -0.15
CA SER A 75 33.09 -1.45 1.16
C SER A 75 31.67 -1.87 1.50
N VAL A 76 31.35 -1.84 2.80
CA VAL A 76 30.01 -2.02 3.36
C VAL A 76 29.71 -0.81 4.25
N TRP A 77 28.55 -0.20 4.03
CA TRP A 77 28.07 0.94 4.80
C TRP A 77 26.71 0.64 5.44
N LEU A 78 26.50 1.17 6.62
CA LEU A 78 25.25 1.09 7.37
C LEU A 78 24.68 2.48 7.59
N TYR A 79 23.46 2.73 7.12
CA TYR A 79 22.77 4.00 7.25
C TYR A 79 21.56 3.85 8.16
N GLY A 80 21.59 4.51 9.29
CA GLY A 80 20.46 4.67 10.21
C GLY A 80 19.93 6.10 10.19
N VAL A 81 18.92 6.39 10.98
CA VAL A 81 18.39 7.74 11.13
C VAL A 81 19.44 8.64 11.80
N GLY A 82 19.95 9.62 11.06
CA GLY A 82 21.00 10.54 11.50
C GLY A 82 22.38 9.91 11.70
N ARG A 83 22.64 8.73 11.13
CA ARG A 83 23.84 7.93 11.41
C ARG A 83 24.34 7.24 10.16
N GLU A 84 25.67 7.18 10.06
CA GLU A 84 26.37 6.56 8.92
C GLU A 84 27.63 5.88 9.44
N TYR A 85 27.82 4.61 9.13
CA TYR A 85 28.93 3.80 9.60
C TYR A 85 29.55 3.00 8.47
N GLU A 86 30.86 3.09 8.30
CA GLU A 86 31.61 2.17 7.46
C GLU A 86 32.00 0.93 8.28
N VAL A 87 31.76 -0.27 7.73
CA VAL A 87 32.14 -1.53 8.37
C VAL A 87 33.53 -1.91 7.91
N SER A 88 34.51 -1.88 8.80
CA SER A 88 35.92 -2.06 8.46
C SER A 88 36.39 -3.51 8.48
N ASN A 89 35.74 -4.38 9.26
CA ASN A 89 36.14 -5.79 9.42
C ASN A 89 35.22 -6.68 8.60
N LEU A 90 35.67 -6.99 7.36
CA LEU A 90 34.92 -7.82 6.40
C LEU A 90 35.69 -9.10 6.10
N THR A 91 34.99 -10.24 6.13
CA THR A 91 35.45 -11.50 5.55
C THR A 91 34.57 -11.82 4.35
N ILE A 92 35.18 -11.99 3.17
CA ILE A 92 34.44 -12.16 1.91
C ILE A 92 34.75 -13.54 1.33
N THR A 93 33.70 -14.30 1.03
CA THR A 93 33.76 -15.57 0.34
C THR A 93 32.98 -15.48 -0.97
N THR A 94 33.63 -15.77 -2.11
CA THR A 94 33.00 -15.68 -3.43
C THR A 94 32.75 -17.07 -4.02
N GLY A 95 31.56 -17.27 -4.60
CA GLY A 95 31.17 -18.41 -5.40
C GLY A 95 30.93 -18.03 -6.86
N PRO A 96 30.41 -18.91 -7.70
CA PRO A 96 30.23 -18.66 -9.13
C PRO A 96 29.24 -17.51 -9.46
N ASP A 97 28.16 -17.37 -8.64
CA ASP A 97 27.09 -16.38 -8.84
C ASP A 97 26.66 -15.75 -7.51
N THR A 98 27.39 -16.04 -6.44
CA THR A 98 27.09 -15.59 -5.08
C THR A 98 28.35 -15.12 -4.36
N ALA A 99 28.21 -14.13 -3.49
CA ALA A 99 29.26 -13.77 -2.55
C ALA A 99 28.65 -13.58 -1.17
N THR A 100 29.35 -14.07 -0.15
CA THR A 100 28.97 -13.89 1.25
C THR A 100 29.95 -12.95 1.92
N ILE A 101 29.43 -11.98 2.66
CA ILE A 101 30.21 -11.01 3.44
C ILE A 101 29.85 -11.23 4.90
N GLU A 102 30.84 -11.59 5.71
CA GLU A 102 30.75 -11.56 7.17
C GLU A 102 31.29 -10.21 7.63
N ALA A 103 30.44 -9.39 8.22
CA ALA A 103 30.74 -8.02 8.65
C ALA A 103 30.57 -7.90 10.16
N LEU A 104 31.66 -7.68 10.90
CA LEU A 104 31.59 -7.43 12.31
C LEU A 104 31.01 -6.02 12.53
N LEU A 105 29.83 -5.95 13.18
CA LEU A 105 29.15 -4.69 13.41
C LEU A 105 29.97 -3.78 14.35
N PRO A 106 30.12 -2.49 14.00
CA PRO A 106 30.65 -1.52 14.93
C PRO A 106 29.70 -1.32 16.13
N ASP A 107 30.07 -0.47 17.07
CA ASP A 107 29.17 -0.11 18.18
C ASP A 107 28.04 0.78 17.67
N LEU A 108 26.94 0.13 17.25
CA LEU A 108 25.77 0.77 16.68
C LEU A 108 24.75 1.08 17.76
N GLU A 109 24.06 2.21 17.64
CA GLU A 109 22.85 2.43 18.44
C GLU A 109 21.70 1.55 17.92
N SER A 110 20.74 1.21 18.81
CA SER A 110 19.56 0.44 18.44
C SER A 110 18.74 1.17 17.38
N GLY A 111 18.23 0.42 16.38
CA GLY A 111 17.44 0.98 15.29
C GLY A 111 17.51 0.17 14.01
N LEU A 112 16.81 0.64 13.01
CA LEU A 112 16.84 0.07 11.66
C LEU A 112 17.94 0.72 10.84
N TYR A 113 18.68 -0.12 10.10
CA TYR A 113 19.75 0.30 9.22
C TYR A 113 19.54 -0.23 7.81
N THR A 114 19.86 0.62 6.85
CA THR A 114 20.01 0.25 5.44
C THR A 114 21.43 -0.24 5.22
N ILE A 115 21.59 -1.34 4.53
CA ILE A 115 22.87 -1.87 4.12
C ILE A 115 23.17 -1.37 2.71
N LEU A 116 24.37 -0.81 2.51
CA LEU A 116 24.90 -0.48 1.22
C LEU A 116 26.23 -1.23 1.02
N VAL A 117 26.33 -1.94 -0.08
CA VAL A 117 27.57 -2.60 -0.51
C VAL A 117 28.08 -1.93 -1.79
N GLU A 118 29.33 -1.52 -1.80
CA GLU A 118 30.02 -1.13 -3.03
C GLU A 118 30.83 -2.31 -3.54
N ALA A 119 30.60 -2.68 -4.79
CA ALA A 119 31.28 -3.80 -5.43
C ALA A 119 31.64 -3.51 -6.89
N VAL A 120 32.62 -4.22 -7.40
CA VAL A 120 32.98 -4.25 -8.82
C VAL A 120 32.60 -5.63 -9.35
N VAL A 121 31.81 -5.70 -10.42
CA VAL A 121 31.49 -6.93 -11.16
C VAL A 121 32.00 -6.78 -12.58
N ASP A 122 32.85 -7.68 -13.00
CA ASP A 122 33.51 -7.65 -14.34
C ASP A 122 34.09 -6.26 -14.73
N GLY A 123 34.73 -5.59 -13.77
CA GLY A 123 35.34 -4.27 -13.94
C GLY A 123 34.39 -3.08 -13.83
N ALA A 124 33.05 -3.27 -13.72
CA ALA A 124 32.08 -2.21 -13.51
C ALA A 124 31.74 -2.04 -12.03
N ARG A 125 31.77 -0.79 -11.52
CA ARG A 125 31.46 -0.48 -10.12
C ARG A 125 29.95 -0.29 -9.92
N TYR A 126 29.44 -0.92 -8.87
CA TYR A 126 28.04 -0.87 -8.47
C TYR A 126 27.90 -0.48 -7.00
N ARG A 127 26.82 0.25 -6.68
CA ARG A 127 26.31 0.47 -5.33
C ARG A 127 25.04 -0.32 -5.19
N VAL A 128 25.01 -1.25 -4.25
CA VAL A 128 23.90 -2.16 -4.02
C VAL A 128 23.30 -1.84 -2.66
N VAL A 129 22.01 -1.58 -2.62
CA VAL A 129 21.33 -1.12 -1.42
C VAL A 129 20.25 -2.12 -1.01
N SER A 130 20.23 -2.51 0.27
CA SER A 130 19.13 -3.21 0.91
C SER A 130 18.56 -2.31 2.00
N PRO A 131 17.44 -1.63 1.73
CA PRO A 131 16.88 -0.65 2.65
C PRO A 131 16.35 -1.35 3.91
N ARG A 132 16.55 -0.75 5.09
CA ARG A 132 15.97 -1.19 6.38
C ARG A 132 16.12 -2.69 6.67
N SER A 133 17.20 -3.29 6.18
CA SER A 133 17.41 -4.73 6.19
C SER A 133 18.21 -5.23 7.40
N LEU A 134 18.65 -4.34 8.29
CA LEU A 134 19.28 -4.68 9.55
C LEU A 134 18.56 -3.98 10.70
N TRP A 135 18.07 -4.76 11.66
CA TRP A 135 17.55 -4.25 12.91
C TRP A 135 18.54 -4.56 14.05
N VAL A 136 19.16 -3.50 14.58
CA VAL A 136 20.05 -3.60 15.73
C VAL A 136 19.23 -3.38 16.99
N VAL A 137 19.32 -4.30 17.92
CA VAL A 137 18.67 -4.24 19.24
C VAL A 137 19.72 -4.19 20.34
N GLU A 138 19.40 -3.55 21.45
CA GLU A 138 20.26 -3.55 22.63
C GLU A 138 20.28 -4.93 23.27
N GLU A 139 19.08 -5.48 23.48
CA GLU A 139 18.83 -6.84 23.94
C GLU A 139 17.69 -7.44 23.12
N TYR A 140 17.70 -8.75 22.95
CA TYR A 140 16.58 -9.41 22.27
C TYR A 140 15.30 -9.29 23.11
N PRO A 141 14.17 -8.96 22.46
CA PRO A 141 12.91 -8.76 23.16
C PRO A 141 12.40 -10.08 23.78
N THR A 142 11.90 -10.01 25.01
CA THR A 142 11.22 -11.13 25.71
C THR A 142 9.71 -11.16 25.41
N SER A 143 9.21 -10.16 24.73
CA SER A 143 7.86 -10.11 24.16
C SER A 143 7.85 -9.28 22.90
N LEU A 144 6.90 -9.55 22.00
CA LEU A 144 6.74 -8.84 20.74
C LEU A 144 5.34 -8.24 20.64
N LYS A 145 5.26 -6.93 20.46
CA LYS A 145 4.06 -6.27 19.95
C LYS A 145 4.08 -6.36 18.42
N ILE A 146 3.16 -7.11 17.86
CA ILE A 146 3.08 -7.42 16.43
C ILE A 146 1.94 -6.66 15.80
N MET A 147 2.19 -5.95 14.69
CA MET A 147 1.16 -5.48 13.78
C MET A 147 1.07 -6.44 12.61
N HIS A 148 -0.12 -6.99 12.36
CA HIS A 148 -0.37 -7.97 11.30
C HIS A 148 -1.23 -7.35 10.21
N LEU A 149 -0.70 -7.36 8.99
CA LEU A 149 -1.32 -6.92 7.74
C LEU A 149 -1.35 -8.07 6.74
N SER A 150 -2.27 -8.05 5.80
CA SER A 150 -2.36 -8.97 4.66
C SER A 150 -3.18 -8.38 3.53
N ASP A 151 -3.10 -8.99 2.35
CA ASP A 151 -3.98 -8.69 1.23
C ASP A 151 -3.96 -7.19 0.88
N ILE A 152 -2.76 -6.67 0.59
CA ILE A 152 -2.52 -5.25 0.30
C ILE A 152 -2.94 -4.90 -1.13
N HIS A 153 -2.71 -5.82 -2.09
CA HIS A 153 -3.11 -5.69 -3.49
C HIS A 153 -2.65 -4.40 -4.18
N ILE A 154 -1.36 -4.04 -4.03
CA ILE A 154 -0.79 -2.90 -4.78
C ILE A 154 -1.04 -3.10 -6.28
N GLY A 155 -1.52 -2.06 -6.95
CA GLY A 155 -1.90 -2.09 -8.36
C GLY A 155 -3.40 -2.04 -8.60
N ILE A 156 -4.24 -2.29 -7.58
CA ILE A 156 -5.69 -2.15 -7.70
C ILE A 156 -6.17 -0.76 -7.22
N SER A 157 -7.27 -0.30 -7.80
CA SER A 157 -8.00 0.90 -7.35
C SER A 157 -9.43 0.52 -7.01
N MET A 158 -9.86 0.83 -5.80
CA MET A 158 -11.22 0.59 -5.30
C MET A 158 -11.74 1.80 -4.54
N ASP A 159 -13.03 2.11 -4.69
CA ASP A 159 -13.70 3.24 -4.01
C ASP A 159 -12.98 4.58 -4.24
N ASN A 160 -12.45 4.81 -5.45
CA ASN A 160 -11.66 5.98 -5.86
C ASN A 160 -10.30 6.15 -5.12
N TRP A 161 -9.78 5.08 -4.52
CA TRP A 161 -8.48 5.05 -3.88
C TRP A 161 -7.60 3.96 -4.47
N TRP A 162 -6.32 4.27 -4.66
CA TRP A 162 -5.33 3.24 -4.96
C TRP A 162 -4.94 2.47 -3.69
N ALA A 163 -4.67 1.19 -3.84
CA ALA A 163 -4.17 0.36 -2.74
C ALA A 163 -2.86 0.91 -2.14
N SER A 164 -2.01 1.50 -2.98
CA SER A 164 -0.80 2.22 -2.55
C SER A 164 -1.11 3.37 -1.58
N ASP A 165 -2.13 4.18 -1.87
CA ASP A 165 -2.51 5.31 -0.99
C ASP A 165 -3.04 4.81 0.35
N ARG A 166 -3.77 3.68 0.34
CA ARG A 166 -4.24 3.06 1.58
C ARG A 166 -3.12 2.42 2.36
N TYR A 167 -2.15 1.81 1.68
CA TYR A 167 -1.00 1.22 2.33
C TYR A 167 -0.13 2.27 3.03
N GLU A 168 -0.02 3.48 2.49
CA GLU A 168 0.63 4.62 3.15
C GLU A 168 -0.01 4.96 4.53
N ARG A 169 -1.32 4.74 4.69
CA ARG A 169 -2.00 4.93 5.99
C ARG A 169 -1.53 3.93 7.03
N TYR A 170 -1.32 2.66 6.63
CA TYR A 170 -0.78 1.64 7.54
C TYR A 170 0.65 1.95 7.97
N VAL A 171 1.45 2.59 7.09
CA VAL A 171 2.77 3.11 7.47
C VAL A 171 2.63 4.15 8.58
N ALA A 172 1.77 5.15 8.40
CA ALA A 172 1.55 6.18 9.40
C ALA A 172 1.03 5.58 10.72
N LEU A 173 0.09 4.63 10.64
CA LEU A 173 -0.43 3.90 11.80
C LEU A 173 0.63 3.08 12.50
N ALA A 174 1.46 2.34 11.77
CA ALA A 174 2.53 1.54 12.36
C ALA A 174 3.58 2.41 13.04
N ASN A 175 3.97 3.52 12.39
CA ASN A 175 4.91 4.47 12.98
C ASN A 175 4.33 5.18 14.23
N TYR A 176 3.00 5.25 14.33
CA TYR A 176 2.27 5.76 15.49
C TYR A 176 2.10 4.71 16.60
N ILE A 177 1.68 3.48 16.24
CA ILE A 177 1.44 2.38 17.19
C ILE A 177 2.76 1.88 17.76
N GLU A 178 3.85 2.02 17.01
CA GLU A 178 5.18 1.51 17.34
C GLU A 178 5.16 0.03 17.72
N PRO A 179 4.74 -0.89 16.83
CA PRO A 179 4.91 -2.31 17.07
C PRO A 179 6.42 -2.65 17.09
N ASP A 180 6.79 -3.77 17.68
CA ASP A 180 8.17 -4.25 17.60
C ASP A 180 8.47 -4.78 16.19
N ILE A 181 7.50 -5.48 15.59
CA ILE A 181 7.59 -6.01 14.22
C ILE A 181 6.27 -5.86 13.48
N ILE A 182 6.35 -5.86 12.16
CA ILE A 182 5.21 -5.85 11.25
C ILE A 182 5.24 -7.14 10.42
N LEU A 183 4.14 -7.90 10.42
CA LEU A 183 3.96 -9.10 9.60
C LEU A 183 3.05 -8.77 8.42
N ILE A 184 3.45 -9.21 7.21
CA ILE A 184 2.68 -9.08 5.98
C ILE A 184 2.51 -10.46 5.38
N THR A 185 1.29 -11.00 5.45
CA THR A 185 1.00 -12.39 5.11
C THR A 185 0.45 -12.59 3.70
N GLY A 186 1.05 -11.91 2.72
CA GLY A 186 0.83 -12.18 1.29
C GLY A 186 -0.15 -11.26 0.59
N ASP A 187 -0.36 -11.55 -0.69
CA ASP A 187 -1.11 -10.74 -1.64
C ASP A 187 -0.65 -9.28 -1.63
N ILE A 188 0.66 -9.13 -1.84
CA ILE A 188 1.36 -7.84 -1.87
C ILE A 188 0.98 -7.08 -3.14
N ALA A 189 1.15 -7.71 -4.30
CA ALA A 189 0.70 -7.20 -5.58
C ALA A 189 -0.67 -7.80 -5.95
N ASP A 190 -1.54 -7.04 -6.60
CA ASP A 190 -2.79 -7.57 -7.16
C ASP A 190 -2.54 -8.53 -8.32
N VAL A 191 -1.49 -8.26 -9.10
CA VAL A 191 -1.03 -9.11 -10.20
C VAL A 191 0.46 -9.36 -10.07
N GLY A 192 0.85 -10.60 -9.80
CA GLY A 192 2.24 -11.00 -9.52
C GLY A 192 3.23 -10.77 -10.67
N SER A 193 2.76 -10.58 -11.90
CA SER A 193 3.61 -10.19 -13.04
C SER A 193 3.87 -8.68 -13.13
N ASP A 194 3.22 -7.85 -12.29
CA ASP A 194 3.38 -6.39 -12.32
C ASP A 194 4.56 -5.93 -11.45
N ILE A 195 5.68 -5.66 -12.09
CA ILE A 195 6.90 -5.15 -11.45
C ILE A 195 6.69 -3.78 -10.78
N TYR A 196 5.77 -2.95 -11.30
CA TYR A 196 5.53 -1.61 -10.73
C TYR A 196 4.86 -1.70 -9.38
N SER A 197 3.96 -2.66 -9.20
CA SER A 197 3.33 -2.94 -7.91
C SER A 197 4.37 -3.29 -6.84
N TYR A 198 5.35 -4.14 -7.15
CA TYR A 198 6.43 -4.47 -6.19
C TYR A 198 7.35 -3.28 -5.90
N ARG A 199 7.64 -2.44 -6.90
CA ARG A 199 8.43 -1.23 -6.69
C ARG A 199 7.73 -0.22 -5.81
N ASP A 200 6.42 -0.03 -5.99
CA ASP A 200 5.63 0.86 -5.16
C ASP A 200 5.48 0.30 -3.75
N PHE A 201 5.24 -1.01 -3.61
CA PHE A 201 5.26 -1.67 -2.32
C PHE A 201 6.59 -1.45 -1.58
N MET A 202 7.72 -1.64 -2.25
CA MET A 202 9.05 -1.42 -1.68
C MET A 202 9.22 0.03 -1.21
N LYS A 203 8.86 1.02 -2.05
CA LYS A 203 8.96 2.44 -1.71
C LYS A 203 8.14 2.79 -0.46
N ILE A 204 6.92 2.28 -0.38
CA ILE A 204 6.01 2.56 0.74
C ILE A 204 6.49 1.84 2.00
N THR A 205 6.82 0.55 1.90
CA THR A 205 7.31 -0.27 3.02
C THR A 205 8.56 0.31 3.65
N ASN A 206 9.43 0.94 2.84
CA ASN A 206 10.64 1.59 3.35
C ASN A 206 10.40 2.84 4.20
N LYS A 207 9.19 3.33 4.29
CA LYS A 207 8.77 4.40 5.20
C LYS A 207 8.39 3.91 6.60
N PHE A 208 8.24 2.59 6.82
CA PHE A 208 8.09 2.05 8.17
C PHE A 208 9.37 2.25 8.98
N LEU A 209 9.24 2.62 10.23
CA LEU A 209 10.35 2.73 11.18
C LEU A 209 10.54 1.48 12.05
N ARG A 210 9.84 0.40 11.71
CA ARG A 210 9.89 -0.92 12.36
C ARG A 210 10.17 -2.02 11.34
N PRO A 211 10.84 -3.10 11.72
CA PRO A 211 11.15 -4.19 10.80
C PRO A 211 9.89 -4.89 10.29
N THR A 212 9.92 -5.28 9.01
CA THR A 212 8.82 -5.97 8.33
C THR A 212 9.25 -7.37 7.90
N PHE A 213 8.33 -8.34 8.01
CA PHE A 213 8.52 -9.73 7.58
C PHE A 213 7.37 -10.11 6.66
N CYS A 214 7.70 -10.53 5.44
CA CYS A 214 6.72 -10.78 4.39
C CYS A 214 6.77 -12.22 3.90
N VAL A 215 5.60 -12.75 3.50
CA VAL A 215 5.48 -13.98 2.72
C VAL A 215 4.63 -13.72 1.48
N PRO A 216 4.76 -14.52 0.40
CA PRO A 216 3.93 -14.34 -0.77
C PRO A 216 2.51 -14.89 -0.57
N GLY A 217 1.54 -14.33 -1.34
CA GLY A 217 0.20 -14.85 -1.47
C GLY A 217 -0.11 -15.37 -2.89
N ASN A 218 -1.35 -15.76 -3.16
CA ASN A 218 -1.72 -16.30 -4.46
C ASN A 218 -1.74 -15.23 -5.57
N HIS A 219 -2.04 -13.97 -5.24
CA HIS A 219 -1.96 -12.88 -6.21
C HIS A 219 -0.51 -12.59 -6.61
N ASP A 220 0.46 -12.77 -5.73
CA ASP A 220 1.89 -12.68 -6.06
C ASP A 220 2.35 -13.76 -7.06
N TRP A 221 1.58 -14.86 -7.20
CA TRP A 221 1.75 -15.89 -8.21
C TRP A 221 0.91 -15.67 -9.49
N SER A 222 -0.03 -14.74 -9.45
CA SER A 222 -0.94 -14.47 -10.55
C SER A 222 -0.17 -14.02 -11.79
N GLN A 223 -0.43 -14.67 -12.94
CA GLN A 223 0.18 -14.39 -14.25
C GLN A 223 1.73 -14.55 -14.30
N VAL A 224 2.34 -15.17 -13.31
CA VAL A 224 3.80 -15.33 -13.25
C VAL A 224 4.30 -16.49 -14.12
N GLY A 225 3.53 -17.54 -14.26
CA GLY A 225 3.74 -18.66 -15.20
C GLY A 225 4.82 -19.68 -14.80
N SER A 226 5.84 -19.32 -14.04
CA SER A 226 6.89 -20.24 -13.61
C SER A 226 7.59 -19.81 -12.33
N LEU A 227 8.22 -20.77 -11.63
CA LEU A 227 9.03 -20.52 -10.46
C LEU A 227 10.22 -19.57 -10.77
N SER A 228 10.85 -19.73 -11.93
CA SER A 228 11.94 -18.85 -12.35
C SER A 228 11.47 -17.41 -12.54
N SER A 229 10.26 -17.21 -13.09
CA SER A 229 9.65 -15.87 -13.22
C SER A 229 9.28 -15.30 -11.86
N PHE A 230 8.79 -16.13 -10.95
CA PHE A 230 8.51 -15.72 -9.57
C PHE A 230 9.75 -15.16 -8.88
N TYR A 231 10.89 -15.84 -8.98
CA TYR A 231 12.14 -15.35 -8.40
C TYR A 231 12.66 -14.06 -9.05
N LYS A 232 12.36 -13.84 -10.34
CA LYS A 232 12.70 -12.57 -11.03
C LYS A 232 11.84 -11.39 -10.61
N LEU A 233 10.65 -11.65 -10.09
CA LEU A 233 9.68 -10.65 -9.64
C LEU A 233 9.69 -10.56 -8.12
N TYR A 234 8.85 -11.32 -7.45
CA TYR A 234 8.75 -11.35 -5.99
C TYR A 234 10.12 -11.56 -5.32
N GLY A 235 10.87 -12.58 -5.76
CA GLY A 235 12.19 -12.92 -5.20
C GLY A 235 13.22 -11.79 -5.30
N THR A 236 13.10 -10.93 -6.31
CA THR A 236 14.00 -9.78 -6.52
C THR A 236 13.61 -8.56 -5.72
N TYR A 237 12.30 -8.28 -5.61
CA TYR A 237 11.79 -7.02 -5.04
C TYR A 237 11.26 -7.16 -3.62
N VAL A 238 10.94 -8.38 -3.16
CA VAL A 238 10.40 -8.61 -1.80
C VAL A 238 11.32 -9.51 -1.01
N GLY A 239 11.56 -10.74 -1.48
CA GLY A 239 12.41 -11.68 -0.78
C GLY A 239 12.16 -13.15 -1.17
N PRO A 240 12.74 -14.12 -0.44
CA PRO A 240 12.60 -15.53 -0.74
C PRO A 240 11.17 -16.05 -0.53
N ARG A 241 10.82 -17.15 -1.20
CA ARG A 241 9.54 -17.84 -1.08
C ARG A 241 9.23 -18.29 0.34
N TYR A 242 10.21 -18.92 0.97
CA TYR A 242 10.13 -19.41 2.34
C TYR A 242 11.47 -19.18 3.03
N TRP A 243 11.42 -18.95 4.32
CA TRP A 243 12.57 -18.49 5.08
C TRP A 243 12.43 -18.74 6.58
N VAL A 244 13.55 -18.65 7.29
CA VAL A 244 13.61 -18.63 8.75
C VAL A 244 14.43 -17.45 9.23
N ARG A 245 13.98 -16.79 10.32
CA ARG A 245 14.69 -15.68 10.95
C ARG A 245 14.59 -15.78 12.47
N GLU A 246 15.73 -15.71 13.12
CA GLU A 246 15.79 -15.69 14.58
C GLU A 246 15.73 -14.26 15.12
N LEU A 247 14.98 -14.08 16.20
CA LEU A 247 14.87 -12.87 17.00
C LEU A 247 15.09 -13.25 18.48
N GLY A 248 16.34 -13.54 18.86
CA GLY A 248 16.61 -14.06 20.19
C GLY A 248 15.87 -15.39 20.45
N ASP A 249 14.93 -15.38 21.40
CA ASP A 249 14.12 -16.54 21.76
C ASP A 249 12.88 -16.73 20.89
N PHE A 250 12.64 -15.86 19.92
CA PHE A 250 11.63 -16.04 18.88
C PHE A 250 12.26 -16.51 17.58
N VAL A 251 11.54 -17.37 16.86
CA VAL A 251 11.89 -17.83 15.52
C VAL A 251 10.69 -17.54 14.61
N LEU A 252 10.90 -16.74 13.59
CA LEU A 252 9.92 -16.50 12.56
C LEU A 252 10.18 -17.45 11.40
N VAL A 253 9.14 -18.09 10.88
CA VAL A 253 9.19 -19.00 9.72
C VAL A 253 8.17 -18.50 8.70
N GLY A 254 8.64 -18.07 7.53
CA GLY A 254 7.79 -17.71 6.41
C GLY A 254 7.60 -18.91 5.47
N LEU A 255 6.37 -19.12 5.02
CA LEU A 255 5.98 -20.21 4.11
C LEU A 255 5.19 -19.65 2.92
N ASP A 256 5.40 -20.25 1.76
CA ASP A 256 4.68 -19.96 0.53
C ASP A 256 3.61 -21.03 0.27
N THR A 257 2.35 -20.67 0.39
CA THR A 257 1.22 -21.54 0.06
C THR A 257 0.90 -21.59 -1.44
N GLY A 258 1.64 -20.83 -2.25
CA GLY A 258 1.51 -20.80 -3.71
C GLY A 258 0.12 -20.40 -4.20
N TYR A 259 -0.08 -20.49 -5.51
CA TYR A 259 -1.38 -20.25 -6.12
C TYR A 259 -2.45 -21.29 -5.71
N GLY A 260 -2.01 -22.51 -5.41
CA GLY A 260 -2.92 -23.61 -5.04
C GLY A 260 -3.40 -23.60 -3.58
N GLY A 261 -2.87 -22.74 -2.75
CA GLY A 261 -3.30 -22.53 -1.37
C GLY A 261 -2.86 -23.60 -0.38
N VAL A 262 -1.78 -24.35 -0.69
CA VAL A 262 -1.17 -25.36 0.19
C VAL A 262 0.34 -25.39 -0.01
N LEU A 263 1.08 -25.96 0.93
CA LEU A 263 2.52 -26.13 0.82
C LEU A 263 2.90 -27.25 -0.18
N ASP A 264 4.03 -27.10 -0.84
CA ASP A 264 4.61 -28.17 -1.61
C ASP A 264 5.45 -29.12 -0.73
N THR A 265 5.80 -30.29 -1.27
CA THR A 265 6.54 -31.32 -0.53
C THR A 265 7.96 -30.88 -0.16
N GLU A 266 8.58 -30.04 -0.99
CA GLU A 266 9.90 -29.49 -0.72
C GLU A 266 9.87 -28.60 0.53
N GLN A 267 8.90 -27.68 0.61
CA GLN A 267 8.73 -26.83 1.78
C GLN A 267 8.39 -27.61 3.05
N LEU A 268 7.54 -28.65 2.97
CA LEU A 268 7.24 -29.50 4.14
C LEU A 268 8.50 -30.21 4.65
N THR A 269 9.33 -30.70 3.75
CA THR A 269 10.61 -31.36 4.10
C THR A 269 11.57 -30.33 4.71
N TRP A 270 11.72 -29.18 4.09
CA TRP A 270 12.54 -28.08 4.59
C TRP A 270 12.06 -27.59 5.97
N LEU A 271 10.74 -27.38 6.13
CA LEU A 271 10.13 -26.95 7.39
C LEU A 271 10.44 -27.92 8.53
N ASN A 272 10.22 -29.23 8.29
CA ASN A 272 10.50 -30.26 9.28
C ASN A 272 11.99 -30.31 9.66
N THR A 273 12.88 -30.16 8.70
CA THR A 273 14.34 -30.11 8.92
C THR A 273 14.73 -28.89 9.71
N THR A 274 14.24 -27.71 9.32
CA THR A 274 14.49 -26.44 9.99
C THR A 274 14.01 -26.46 11.45
N LEU A 275 12.78 -26.91 11.69
CA LEU A 275 12.21 -26.97 13.03
C LEU A 275 12.91 -27.99 13.93
N SER A 276 13.55 -29.03 13.38
CA SER A 276 14.31 -29.99 14.16
C SER A 276 15.48 -29.35 14.91
N ALA A 277 16.06 -28.30 14.39
CA ALA A 277 17.11 -27.50 15.06
C ALA A 277 16.61 -26.78 16.33
N TYR A 278 15.30 -26.52 16.41
CA TYR A 278 14.67 -25.80 17.53
C TYR A 278 13.89 -26.71 18.48
N ASN A 279 13.84 -28.02 18.24
CA ASN A 279 13.01 -28.96 19.01
C ASN A 279 13.37 -29.04 20.49
N THR A 280 14.66 -28.92 20.81
CA THR A 280 15.17 -28.94 22.19
C THR A 280 15.42 -27.56 22.76
N SER A 281 15.19 -26.48 21.99
CA SER A 281 15.38 -25.11 22.41
C SER A 281 14.13 -24.57 23.13
N GLU A 282 14.31 -23.60 24.01
CA GLU A 282 13.18 -22.88 24.61
C GLU A 282 12.55 -21.85 23.66
N LYS A 283 13.10 -21.69 22.46
CA LYS A 283 12.65 -20.73 21.45
C LYS A 283 11.20 -20.98 21.02
N LYS A 284 10.45 -19.90 20.84
CA LYS A 284 9.06 -19.92 20.39
C LYS A 284 8.98 -19.64 18.90
N VAL A 285 8.27 -20.49 18.17
CA VAL A 285 8.14 -20.42 16.72
C VAL A 285 6.81 -19.75 16.35
N LEU A 286 6.89 -18.77 15.45
CA LEU A 286 5.79 -18.09 14.79
C LEU A 286 5.87 -18.38 13.29
N ILE A 287 4.82 -18.92 12.71
CA ILE A 287 4.74 -19.25 11.28
C ILE A 287 3.89 -18.17 10.58
N LEU A 288 4.36 -17.71 9.43
CA LEU A 288 3.65 -16.82 8.52
C LEU A 288 3.35 -17.59 7.24
N MET A 289 2.12 -17.53 6.77
CA MET A 289 1.70 -18.08 5.48
C MET A 289 0.46 -17.35 4.98
N HIS A 290 0.16 -17.39 3.69
CA HIS A 290 -0.97 -16.62 3.17
C HIS A 290 -2.32 -17.33 3.39
N HIS A 291 -2.50 -18.56 2.87
CA HIS A 291 -3.77 -19.27 3.03
C HIS A 291 -3.91 -19.87 4.44
N PRO A 292 -4.96 -19.52 5.18
CA PRO A 292 -5.19 -20.08 6.51
C PRO A 292 -5.51 -21.56 6.43
N LEU A 293 -4.93 -22.36 7.33
CA LEU A 293 -5.32 -23.76 7.46
C LEU A 293 -6.73 -23.90 8.01
N PHE A 294 -7.06 -23.08 9.01
CA PHE A 294 -8.35 -23.09 9.67
C PHE A 294 -9.02 -21.72 9.60
N THR A 295 -10.34 -21.72 9.54
CA THR A 295 -11.19 -20.51 9.53
C THR A 295 -12.29 -20.63 10.60
N GLY A 296 -12.60 -19.50 11.23
CA GLY A 296 -13.59 -19.37 12.29
C GLY A 296 -13.01 -18.87 13.61
N PHE A 297 -13.76 -19.06 14.69
CA PHE A 297 -13.39 -18.61 16.03
C PHE A 297 -13.61 -19.73 17.05
N GLY A 298 -12.70 -19.84 18.03
CA GLY A 298 -12.87 -20.78 19.14
C GLY A 298 -11.69 -21.73 19.34
N ILE A 299 -12.00 -22.92 19.85
CA ILE A 299 -11.01 -23.94 20.21
C ILE A 299 -11.24 -25.19 19.37
N LEU A 300 -10.19 -25.67 18.74
CA LEU A 300 -10.12 -26.96 18.05
C LEU A 300 -9.37 -27.95 18.94
N SER A 301 -10.11 -28.80 19.64
CA SER A 301 -9.54 -29.80 20.56
C SER A 301 -8.89 -30.99 19.88
N GLY A 302 -9.16 -31.21 18.58
CA GLY A 302 -8.55 -32.27 17.77
C GLY A 302 -7.09 -31.98 17.43
N ASN A 303 -6.41 -33.00 16.93
CA ASN A 303 -5.03 -32.97 16.43
C ASN A 303 -4.91 -33.74 15.10
N SER A 304 -3.71 -33.94 14.57
CA SER A 304 -3.50 -34.68 13.31
C SER A 304 -4.10 -36.06 13.32
N SER A 305 -4.08 -36.77 14.47
CA SER A 305 -4.65 -38.13 14.60
C SER A 305 -6.19 -38.15 14.63
N SER A 306 -6.82 -37.02 14.96
CA SER A 306 -8.29 -36.81 15.00
C SER A 306 -8.77 -35.80 13.97
N TYR A 307 -8.07 -35.67 12.85
CA TYR A 307 -8.29 -34.63 11.85
C TYR A 307 -9.73 -34.56 11.30
N GLN A 308 -10.46 -35.68 11.31
CA GLN A 308 -11.87 -35.70 10.88
C GLN A 308 -12.74 -34.69 11.65
N SER A 309 -12.43 -34.48 12.93
CA SER A 309 -13.12 -33.48 13.75
C SER A 309 -12.77 -32.03 13.37
N LEU A 310 -11.70 -31.83 12.59
CA LEU A 310 -11.19 -30.54 12.18
C LEU A 310 -11.69 -30.11 10.78
N LEU A 311 -12.20 -31.07 9.98
CA LEU A 311 -12.57 -30.85 8.58
C LEU A 311 -13.56 -29.67 8.38
N GLY A 312 -14.46 -29.46 9.33
CA GLY A 312 -15.44 -28.36 9.28
C GLY A 312 -14.84 -26.96 9.38
N SER A 313 -13.69 -26.85 10.03
CA SER A 313 -12.95 -25.59 10.19
C SER A 313 -11.81 -25.43 9.21
N MET A 314 -11.44 -26.49 8.46
CA MET A 314 -10.37 -26.40 7.47
C MET A 314 -10.79 -25.58 6.25
N TYR A 315 -9.94 -24.68 5.82
CA TYR A 315 -10.13 -23.94 4.58
C TYR A 315 -10.12 -24.87 3.36
N SER A 316 -10.83 -24.50 2.32
CA SER A 316 -11.14 -25.40 1.18
C SER A 316 -9.91 -25.98 0.48
N SER A 317 -8.86 -25.20 0.27
CA SER A 317 -7.63 -25.66 -0.39
C SER A 317 -6.93 -26.76 0.44
N TRP A 318 -6.81 -26.57 1.74
CA TRP A 318 -6.22 -27.55 2.65
C TRP A 318 -7.09 -28.81 2.80
N ARG A 319 -8.42 -28.63 2.88
CA ARG A 319 -9.34 -29.77 2.93
C ARG A 319 -9.33 -30.58 1.64
N GLY A 320 -9.08 -29.94 0.49
CA GLY A 320 -8.94 -30.60 -0.80
C GLY A 320 -7.60 -31.35 -1.00
N ASN A 321 -6.58 -31.08 -0.15
CA ASN A 321 -5.24 -31.63 -0.22
C ASN A 321 -4.82 -32.30 1.10
N LEU A 322 -5.57 -33.32 1.52
CA LEU A 322 -5.43 -33.92 2.86
C LEU A 322 -4.06 -34.47 3.16
N ASP A 323 -3.35 -35.06 2.19
CA ASP A 323 -2.00 -35.62 2.41
C ASP A 323 -1.01 -34.54 2.85
N VAL A 324 -1.00 -33.42 2.16
CA VAL A 324 -0.21 -32.21 2.51
C VAL A 324 -0.64 -31.68 3.88
N THR A 325 -1.94 -31.55 4.07
CA THR A 325 -2.53 -31.02 5.31
C THR A 325 -2.18 -31.87 6.52
N LEU A 326 -2.29 -33.17 6.41
CA LEU A 326 -1.95 -34.08 7.49
C LEU A 326 -0.45 -34.05 7.80
N THR A 327 0.40 -33.98 6.78
CA THR A 327 1.84 -33.81 6.96
C THR A 327 2.17 -32.55 7.71
N PHE A 328 1.54 -31.41 7.32
CA PHE A 328 1.72 -30.14 8.01
C PHE A 328 1.22 -30.19 9.46
N LEU A 329 0.03 -30.75 9.71
CA LEU A 329 -0.49 -30.94 11.07
C LEU A 329 0.40 -31.83 11.93
N GLN A 330 0.98 -32.91 11.36
CA GLN A 330 1.94 -33.78 12.06
C GLN A 330 3.22 -33.00 12.43
N ILE A 331 3.68 -32.08 11.59
CA ILE A 331 4.79 -31.20 11.92
C ILE A 331 4.40 -30.26 13.08
N ILE A 332 3.23 -29.62 13.01
CA ILE A 332 2.72 -28.78 14.11
C ILE A 332 2.62 -29.58 15.43
N ASP A 333 2.13 -30.80 15.37
CA ASP A 333 2.03 -31.69 16.57
C ASP A 333 3.38 -32.11 17.13
N ARG A 334 4.36 -32.31 16.26
CA ARG A 334 5.72 -32.71 16.64
C ARG A 334 6.50 -31.62 17.35
N TYR A 335 6.26 -30.33 16.99
CA TYR A 335 7.00 -29.20 17.51
C TYR A 335 6.08 -28.30 18.37
N PRO A 336 5.92 -28.62 19.69
CA PRO A 336 4.98 -27.90 20.57
C PRO A 336 5.38 -26.45 20.85
N ASN A 337 6.57 -26.03 20.49
CA ASN A 337 7.05 -24.67 20.58
C ASN A 337 6.53 -23.77 19.42
N ILE A 338 5.77 -24.30 18.47
CA ILE A 338 5.00 -23.52 17.50
C ILE A 338 3.78 -22.97 18.22
N ILE A 339 3.79 -21.67 18.53
CA ILE A 339 2.77 -21.02 19.34
C ILE A 339 1.76 -20.21 18.52
N GLY A 340 2.11 -19.84 17.26
CA GLY A 340 1.23 -19.05 16.41
C GLY A 340 1.48 -19.28 14.91
N VAL A 341 0.39 -19.25 14.14
CA VAL A 341 0.36 -19.28 12.67
C VAL A 341 -0.47 -18.11 12.21
N PHE A 342 0.15 -17.19 11.47
CA PHE A 342 -0.46 -15.96 10.96
C PHE A 342 -0.77 -16.09 9.48
N SER A 343 -1.96 -15.64 9.05
CA SER A 343 -2.43 -15.79 7.67
C SER A 343 -3.33 -14.63 7.22
N GLY A 344 -3.64 -14.58 5.92
CA GLY A 344 -4.57 -13.64 5.28
C GLY A 344 -5.60 -14.34 4.40
N HIS A 345 -5.69 -13.93 3.12
CA HIS A 345 -6.43 -14.56 2.03
C HIS A 345 -7.95 -14.51 2.10
N ILE A 346 -8.54 -14.75 3.26
CA ILE A 346 -10.00 -14.86 3.39
C ILE A 346 -10.70 -13.52 3.56
N HIS A 347 -9.96 -12.41 3.64
CA HIS A 347 -10.43 -11.04 3.83
C HIS A 347 -11.38 -10.87 5.03
N THR A 348 -11.26 -11.76 6.01
CA THR A 348 -12.01 -11.72 7.27
C THR A 348 -11.13 -12.21 8.41
N ASP A 349 -11.44 -11.75 9.62
CA ASP A 349 -10.72 -12.21 10.80
C ASP A 349 -11.07 -13.65 11.14
N SER A 350 -10.07 -14.38 11.64
CA SER A 350 -10.22 -15.72 12.17
C SER A 350 -9.28 -15.93 13.33
N THR A 351 -9.71 -16.62 14.38
CA THR A 351 -8.87 -16.94 15.54
C THR A 351 -9.28 -18.26 16.16
N LEU A 352 -8.42 -19.24 16.00
CA LEU A 352 -8.64 -20.61 16.48
C LEU A 352 -7.45 -21.09 17.30
N LEU A 353 -7.69 -21.69 18.44
CA LEU A 353 -6.68 -22.33 19.26
C LEU A 353 -6.68 -23.84 18.97
N TYR A 354 -5.68 -24.32 18.26
CA TYR A 354 -5.51 -25.72 17.89
C TYR A 354 -4.84 -26.51 19.00
N ALA A 355 -5.41 -27.66 19.34
CA ALA A 355 -4.90 -28.59 20.35
C ALA A 355 -4.52 -27.91 21.67
N TYR A 356 -5.26 -26.86 22.06
CA TYR A 356 -5.05 -26.03 23.26
C TYR A 356 -3.66 -25.38 23.36
N ARG A 357 -2.93 -25.18 22.25
CA ARG A 357 -1.56 -24.65 22.31
C ARG A 357 -1.15 -23.74 21.16
N THR A 358 -1.49 -24.04 19.91
CA THR A 358 -1.07 -23.29 18.73
C THR A 358 -2.22 -22.42 18.23
N TRP A 359 -2.02 -21.12 18.18
CA TRP A 359 -2.99 -20.18 17.63
C TRP A 359 -2.89 -20.13 16.10
N PHE A 360 -4.03 -20.26 15.43
CA PHE A 360 -4.20 -19.98 14.01
C PHE A 360 -4.99 -18.69 13.88
N MET A 361 -4.38 -17.65 13.28
CA MET A 361 -4.90 -16.30 13.27
C MET A 361 -4.86 -15.76 11.84
N ALA A 362 -6.02 -15.44 11.29
CA ALA A 362 -6.11 -14.70 10.04
C ALA A 362 -6.54 -13.27 10.31
N VAL A 363 -6.01 -12.35 9.51
CA VAL A 363 -6.38 -10.94 9.51
C VAL A 363 -7.24 -10.64 8.29
N THR A 364 -8.15 -9.67 8.43
CA THR A 364 -8.89 -9.13 7.29
C THR A 364 -7.96 -8.40 6.33
N THR A 365 -8.46 -8.10 5.14
CA THR A 365 -7.68 -7.43 4.09
C THR A 365 -7.25 -6.02 4.47
N ALA A 366 -6.07 -5.61 4.07
CA ALA A 366 -5.65 -4.21 4.14
C ALA A 366 -6.37 -3.36 3.07
N ASP A 367 -6.59 -3.90 1.85
CA ASP A 367 -7.31 -3.18 0.78
C ASP A 367 -8.23 -4.04 -0.10
N GLY A 368 -8.08 -5.34 -0.14
CA GLY A 368 -8.72 -6.22 -1.11
C GLY A 368 -10.25 -6.29 -1.00
N GLY A 369 -10.95 -5.58 -1.88
CA GLY A 369 -12.37 -5.77 -2.11
C GLY A 369 -13.31 -4.80 -1.40
N THR A 370 -14.33 -4.34 -2.15
CA THR A 370 -15.32 -3.35 -1.68
C THR A 370 -16.30 -3.89 -0.64
N SER A 371 -16.47 -5.22 -0.58
CA SER A 371 -17.45 -5.87 0.29
C SER A 371 -16.87 -6.33 1.62
N HIS A 372 -15.57 -6.18 1.83
CA HIS A 372 -14.89 -6.66 3.02
C HIS A 372 -14.48 -5.53 3.96
N TYR A 373 -14.47 -5.86 5.24
CA TYR A 373 -13.97 -5.00 6.28
C TYR A 373 -12.43 -4.87 6.15
N ARG A 374 -11.93 -3.64 6.04
CA ARG A 374 -10.50 -3.35 5.94
C ARG A 374 -9.91 -3.07 7.30
N GLY A 375 -8.75 -3.65 7.58
CA GLY A 375 -8.16 -3.46 8.90
C GLY A 375 -6.79 -4.10 9.08
N TYR A 376 -6.36 -4.09 10.32
CA TYR A 376 -5.13 -4.69 10.81
C TYR A 376 -5.34 -5.26 12.20
N ARG A 377 -4.52 -6.24 12.58
CA ARG A 377 -4.57 -6.81 13.92
C ARG A 377 -3.31 -6.49 14.70
N LEU A 378 -3.48 -6.38 16.02
CA LEU A 378 -2.38 -6.23 16.96
C LEU A 378 -2.33 -7.43 17.89
N TYR A 379 -1.11 -7.91 18.17
CA TYR A 379 -0.87 -9.02 19.08
C TYR A 379 0.25 -8.68 20.05
N GLN A 380 0.15 -9.24 21.25
CA GLN A 380 1.26 -9.32 22.20
C GLN A 380 1.64 -10.78 22.36
N VAL A 381 2.88 -11.11 22.03
CA VAL A 381 3.43 -12.49 22.08
C VAL A 381 4.57 -12.49 23.07
N TYR A 382 4.62 -13.49 23.94
CA TYR A 382 5.62 -13.62 25.00
C TYR A 382 6.46 -14.89 24.84
N ILE A 383 7.71 -14.87 25.31
CA ILE A 383 8.60 -16.05 25.29
C ILE A 383 8.09 -17.21 26.14
N ASN A 384 7.17 -17.00 27.05
CA ASN A 384 6.49 -18.07 27.80
C ASN A 384 5.43 -18.82 26.98
N GLY A 385 5.26 -18.46 25.69
CA GLY A 385 4.28 -19.05 24.77
C GLY A 385 2.88 -18.42 24.81
N THR A 386 2.69 -17.38 25.63
CA THR A 386 1.41 -16.66 25.65
C THR A 386 1.28 -15.78 24.40
N VAL A 387 0.14 -15.92 23.71
CA VAL A 387 -0.28 -15.06 22.59
C VAL A 387 -1.59 -14.38 22.97
N ARG A 388 -1.63 -13.06 22.89
CA ARG A 388 -2.84 -12.26 23.18
C ARG A 388 -3.14 -11.37 21.98
N ALA A 389 -4.33 -11.48 21.43
CA ALA A 389 -4.83 -10.48 20.50
C ALA A 389 -5.20 -9.21 21.27
N ILE A 390 -4.76 -8.06 20.77
CA ILE A 390 -5.20 -6.76 21.23
C ILE A 390 -6.39 -6.39 20.35
N ASN A 391 -7.61 -6.51 20.87
CA ASN A 391 -8.82 -6.39 20.10
C ASN A 391 -9.40 -4.98 20.16
N TYR A 392 -9.98 -4.54 19.06
CA TYR A 392 -10.79 -3.33 19.01
C TYR A 392 -12.02 -3.47 19.94
N GLY A 393 -12.29 -2.42 20.72
CA GLY A 393 -13.41 -2.41 21.66
C GLY A 393 -13.23 -3.29 22.92
N GLY A 394 -12.03 -3.85 23.15
CA GLY A 394 -11.73 -4.65 24.34
C GLY A 394 -12.36 -6.04 24.35
N GLY A 395 -12.84 -6.53 23.18
CA GLY A 395 -13.39 -7.87 23.00
C GLY A 395 -12.38 -8.99 23.28
N THR A 396 -12.88 -10.21 23.41
CA THR A 396 -12.05 -11.41 23.52
C THR A 396 -11.54 -11.83 22.14
N TYR A 397 -10.57 -12.76 22.10
CA TYR A 397 -10.07 -13.33 20.85
C TYR A 397 -11.12 -14.08 20.01
N THR A 398 -12.33 -14.29 20.52
CA THR A 398 -13.46 -14.92 19.84
C THR A 398 -14.36 -13.94 19.10
N GLU A 399 -14.07 -12.63 19.13
CA GLU A 399 -14.81 -11.57 18.46
C GLU A 399 -14.01 -10.98 17.31
N ASN A 400 -14.64 -10.18 16.45
CA ASN A 400 -13.93 -9.43 15.42
C ASN A 400 -12.81 -8.61 16.05
N ALA A 401 -11.60 -8.90 15.66
CA ALA A 401 -10.44 -8.45 16.38
C ALA A 401 -9.59 -7.41 15.64
N SER A 402 -9.85 -7.20 14.35
CA SER A 402 -9.13 -6.19 13.57
C SER A 402 -9.57 -4.78 13.92
N TYR A 403 -8.58 -3.90 14.01
CA TYR A 403 -8.84 -2.46 14.05
C TYR A 403 -9.20 -1.98 12.65
N PRO A 404 -10.27 -1.16 12.51
CA PRO A 404 -10.67 -0.67 11.20
C PRO A 404 -9.61 0.29 10.62
N ALA A 405 -9.30 0.11 9.35
CA ALA A 405 -8.44 1.03 8.62
C ALA A 405 -9.00 2.45 8.61
N ASP A 406 -10.32 2.57 8.49
CA ASP A 406 -11.04 3.86 8.41
C ASP A 406 -11.14 4.60 9.76
N GLY A 407 -10.60 4.01 10.83
CA GLY A 407 -10.40 4.71 12.10
C GLY A 407 -9.41 5.89 11.98
N PHE A 408 -8.51 5.82 11.00
CA PHE A 408 -7.52 6.82 10.68
C PHE A 408 -7.45 7.02 9.17
N ASN A 409 -7.79 8.19 8.67
CA ASN A 409 -7.69 8.57 7.27
C ASN A 409 -6.55 9.56 7.09
N LEU A 410 -5.74 9.33 6.07
CA LEU A 410 -4.60 10.17 5.71
C LEU A 410 -4.67 10.48 4.22
N LYS A 411 -4.62 11.77 3.85
CA LYS A 411 -4.34 12.22 2.49
C LYS A 411 -3.04 12.99 2.52
N VAL A 412 -2.06 12.56 1.75
CA VAL A 412 -0.79 13.27 1.58
C VAL A 412 -0.89 14.16 0.35
N VAL A 413 -0.51 15.42 0.49
CA VAL A 413 -0.43 16.39 -0.62
C VAL A 413 0.98 16.96 -0.65
N THR A 414 1.58 16.97 -1.83
CA THR A 414 2.90 17.56 -2.07
C THR A 414 2.82 18.47 -3.29
N ASP A 415 3.59 19.55 -3.29
CA ASP A 415 3.76 20.38 -4.48
C ASP A 415 4.85 19.84 -5.42
N ALA A 416 4.90 20.36 -6.65
CA ALA A 416 5.86 19.91 -7.66
C ALA A 416 7.34 20.16 -7.28
N ASN A 417 7.58 21.13 -6.41
CA ASN A 417 8.92 21.51 -5.96
C ASN A 417 9.31 20.83 -4.64
N LEU A 418 8.41 20.03 -4.07
CA LEU A 418 8.59 19.38 -2.76
C LEU A 418 8.87 20.41 -1.63
N THR A 419 8.28 21.60 -1.73
CA THR A 419 8.34 22.64 -0.69
C THR A 419 7.16 22.63 0.25
N LEU A 420 6.20 21.74 -0.02
CA LEU A 420 5.00 21.48 0.76
C LEU A 420 4.81 19.99 0.99
N TYR A 421 4.56 19.63 2.23
CA TYR A 421 4.04 18.31 2.62
C TYR A 421 2.84 18.51 3.54
N ALA A 422 1.65 18.27 3.04
CA ALA A 422 0.45 18.33 3.85
C ALA A 422 -0.08 16.93 4.14
N ASN A 423 -0.27 16.62 5.40
CA ASN A 423 -0.95 15.43 5.88
C ASN A 423 -2.33 15.83 6.42
N LEU A 424 -3.36 15.53 5.63
CA LEU A 424 -4.75 15.77 6.00
C LEU A 424 -5.27 14.54 6.73
N ILE A 425 -5.34 14.62 8.05
CA ILE A 425 -5.71 13.52 8.93
C ILE A 425 -7.15 13.70 9.39
N SER A 426 -7.94 12.65 9.27
CA SER A 426 -9.22 12.55 9.94
C SER A 426 -9.30 11.24 10.72
N THR A 427 -9.81 11.31 11.94
CA THR A 427 -10.00 10.16 12.82
C THR A 427 -11.49 9.96 13.11
N THR A 428 -11.86 8.73 13.42
CA THR A 428 -13.21 8.37 13.86
C THR A 428 -13.18 7.88 15.30
N SER A 429 -14.36 7.54 15.85
CA SER A 429 -14.46 6.86 17.15
C SER A 429 -13.78 5.49 17.17
N GLN A 430 -13.38 4.97 16.00
CA GLN A 430 -12.71 3.68 15.84
C GLN A 430 -11.19 3.79 15.91
N LEU A 431 -10.61 4.98 16.10
CA LEU A 431 -9.18 5.11 16.34
C LEU A 431 -8.80 4.33 17.61
N PRO A 432 -7.84 3.37 17.53
CA PRO A 432 -7.57 2.44 18.62
C PRO A 432 -6.97 3.12 19.86
N LEU A 433 -6.19 4.16 19.64
CA LEU A 433 -5.44 4.85 20.68
C LEU A 433 -5.56 6.35 20.49
N THR A 434 -5.60 7.09 21.58
CA THR A 434 -5.43 8.54 21.59
C THR A 434 -4.11 8.89 22.25
N THR A 435 -3.47 9.94 21.82
CA THR A 435 -2.22 10.40 22.41
C THR A 435 -2.16 11.92 22.40
N ASP A 436 -1.49 12.48 23.40
CA ASP A 436 -1.14 13.90 23.39
C ASP A 436 0.14 14.17 22.59
N ASN A 437 0.83 13.12 22.15
CA ASN A 437 2.10 13.21 21.46
C ASN A 437 2.15 12.25 20.27
N PHE A 438 1.36 12.53 19.24
CA PHE A 438 1.42 11.80 17.95
C PHE A 438 2.65 12.25 17.20
N THR A 439 3.54 11.30 16.90
CA THR A 439 4.72 11.57 16.10
C THR A 439 4.41 11.35 14.61
N LEU A 440 4.57 12.40 13.85
CA LEU A 440 4.43 12.38 12.40
C LEU A 440 5.80 12.49 11.75
N TYR A 441 6.02 11.67 10.73
CA TYR A 441 7.27 11.66 9.98
C TYR A 441 7.03 12.19 8.57
N PHE A 442 7.85 13.18 8.18
CA PHE A 442 7.90 13.70 6.82
C PHE A 442 9.24 13.28 6.20
N PHE A 443 9.18 12.68 5.03
CA PHE A 443 10.35 12.27 4.27
C PHE A 443 10.62 13.30 3.17
N LEU A 444 11.64 14.11 3.36
CA LEU A 444 11.96 15.25 2.50
C LEU A 444 13.19 14.94 1.65
N ASN A 445 13.32 15.57 0.49
CA ASN A 445 14.52 15.46 -0.30
C ASN A 445 15.71 16.12 0.43
N LYS A 446 16.85 15.43 0.51
CA LYS A 446 18.08 15.90 1.18
C LYS A 446 18.62 17.22 0.60
N THR A 447 18.30 17.54 -0.65
CA THR A 447 18.73 18.80 -1.31
C THR A 447 17.97 20.03 -0.82
N LEU A 448 16.87 19.86 -0.05
CA LEU A 448 16.08 20.96 0.46
C LEU A 448 16.73 21.58 1.71
N ASP A 449 16.64 22.89 1.83
CA ASP A 449 16.97 23.59 3.08
C ASP A 449 15.82 23.43 4.08
N VAL A 450 15.94 22.43 4.95
CA VAL A 450 14.90 22.12 5.93
C VAL A 450 14.78 23.13 7.07
N SER A 451 15.74 24.05 7.22
CA SER A 451 15.70 25.08 8.26
C SER A 451 14.58 26.11 8.04
N SER A 452 14.12 26.27 6.80
CA SER A 452 13.01 27.16 6.43
C SER A 452 11.63 26.53 6.63
N TYR A 453 11.55 25.22 6.87
CA TYR A 453 10.27 24.53 7.01
C TYR A 453 9.67 24.69 8.39
N LYS A 454 8.35 24.83 8.43
CA LYS A 454 7.56 24.94 9.66
C LYS A 454 6.37 23.98 9.57
N LEU A 455 5.95 23.50 10.73
CA LEU A 455 4.69 22.77 10.86
C LEU A 455 3.56 23.75 11.13
N TYR A 456 2.54 23.71 10.30
CA TYR A 456 1.31 24.45 10.46
C TYR A 456 0.19 23.49 10.81
N ALA A 457 -0.62 23.83 11.81
CA ALA A 457 -1.87 23.14 12.08
C ALA A 457 -3.03 24.03 11.67
N ARG A 458 -3.98 23.51 10.89
CA ARG A 458 -5.07 24.29 10.28
C ARG A 458 -5.88 25.15 11.26
N TYR A 459 -6.11 24.66 12.47
CA TYR A 459 -6.94 25.37 13.47
C TYR A 459 -6.17 26.00 14.60
N ASN A 460 -4.89 25.80 14.62
CA ASN A 460 -3.96 26.47 15.54
C ASN A 460 -2.71 26.82 14.74
N THR A 461 -2.55 28.06 14.34
CA THR A 461 -1.36 28.58 13.66
C THR A 461 -0.09 28.53 14.54
N THR A 462 -0.02 27.60 15.44
CA THR A 462 1.14 27.33 16.29
C THR A 462 2.19 26.60 15.45
N ASN A 463 3.35 27.25 15.30
CA ASN A 463 4.52 26.55 14.82
C ASN A 463 4.84 25.44 15.82
N VAL A 464 5.06 24.24 15.32
CA VAL A 464 5.53 23.11 16.10
C VAL A 464 6.96 22.85 15.67
N ASP A 465 7.86 22.74 16.62
CA ASP A 465 9.24 22.39 16.35
C ASP A 465 9.32 20.93 15.92
N CYS A 466 10.05 20.67 14.84
CA CYS A 466 10.31 19.33 14.33
C CYS A 466 11.80 19.02 14.48
N GLU A 467 12.09 17.80 14.91
CA GLU A 467 13.46 17.25 14.90
C GLU A 467 13.78 16.82 13.45
N HIS A 468 14.98 17.16 12.99
CA HIS A 468 15.46 16.79 11.66
C HIS A 468 16.64 15.83 11.76
N ALA A 469 16.62 14.77 10.96
CA ALA A 469 17.72 13.82 10.85
C ALA A 469 17.93 13.39 9.39
N VAL A 470 19.16 13.07 9.03
CA VAL A 470 19.46 12.44 7.74
C VAL A 470 19.02 11.00 7.78
N TYR A 471 18.37 10.54 6.72
CA TYR A 471 17.97 9.16 6.52
C TYR A 471 18.27 8.74 5.07
N GLY A 472 19.51 8.34 4.83
CA GLY A 472 20.03 8.11 3.47
C GLY A 472 20.05 9.38 2.63
N ASP A 473 19.34 9.38 1.50
CA ASP A 473 19.22 10.54 0.60
C ASP A 473 18.02 11.45 0.96
N LEU A 474 17.40 11.22 2.11
CA LEU A 474 16.26 11.98 2.59
C LEU A 474 16.60 12.70 3.90
N TRP A 475 15.88 13.80 4.15
CA TRP A 475 15.66 14.33 5.47
C TRP A 475 14.41 13.69 6.06
N LEU A 476 14.52 13.20 7.28
CA LEU A 476 13.38 12.82 8.10
C LEU A 476 13.06 13.98 9.04
N ALA A 477 11.88 14.55 8.92
CA ALA A 477 11.35 15.48 9.90
C ALA A 477 10.37 14.74 10.83
N LYS A 478 10.65 14.74 12.12
CA LYS A 478 9.82 14.15 13.17
C LYS A 478 9.12 15.26 13.94
N CYS A 479 7.81 15.31 13.87
CA CYS A 479 6.99 16.32 14.52
C CYS A 479 5.99 15.66 15.46
N SER A 480 5.77 16.26 16.64
CA SER A 480 4.88 15.70 17.65
C SER A 480 3.68 16.59 17.90
N VAL A 481 2.48 16.02 17.82
CA VAL A 481 1.19 16.71 17.97
C VAL A 481 0.17 15.81 18.67
N PRO A 482 -0.87 16.38 19.32
CA PRO A 482 -1.94 15.53 19.87
C PRO A 482 -2.81 14.90 18.77
N LEU A 483 -3.22 13.65 18.97
CA LEU A 483 -4.16 12.93 18.13
C LEU A 483 -5.29 12.35 18.97
N LYS A 484 -6.54 12.67 18.63
CA LYS A 484 -7.76 12.25 19.33
C LYS A 484 -8.77 11.62 18.38
N GLN A 485 -9.75 10.91 18.95
CA GLN A 485 -10.88 10.40 18.17
C GLN A 485 -11.76 11.53 17.65
N ASN A 486 -12.46 11.28 16.53
CA ASN A 486 -13.39 12.22 15.89
C ASN A 486 -12.75 13.59 15.60
N MET A 487 -11.51 13.57 15.17
CA MET A 487 -10.69 14.75 14.94
C MET A 487 -10.41 14.93 13.45
N LYS A 488 -10.40 16.18 13.00
CA LYS A 488 -9.74 16.56 11.73
C LYS A 488 -8.53 17.39 12.10
N LEU A 489 -7.37 16.96 11.64
CA LEU A 489 -6.10 17.62 11.86
C LEU A 489 -5.37 17.73 10.52
N TYR A 490 -5.07 18.95 10.13
CA TYR A 490 -4.30 19.22 8.94
C TYR A 490 -2.92 19.70 9.36
N LEU A 491 -1.95 18.83 9.16
CA LEU A 491 -0.55 19.07 9.49
C LEU A 491 0.20 19.37 8.21
N ILE A 492 0.60 20.62 8.06
CA ILE A 492 1.26 21.14 6.87
C ILE A 492 2.70 21.47 7.23
N TYR A 493 3.64 20.71 6.69
CA TYR A 493 5.06 20.99 6.80
C TYR A 493 5.50 21.70 5.51
N SER A 494 5.75 23.01 5.61
CA SER A 494 5.99 23.87 4.46
C SER A 494 7.05 24.91 4.73
N SER A 495 7.76 25.32 3.69
CA SER A 495 8.68 26.46 3.71
C SER A 495 7.99 27.82 3.57
N TYR A 496 6.69 27.85 3.30
CA TYR A 496 5.90 29.08 3.12
C TYR A 496 4.49 28.94 3.73
N PRO A 497 3.90 30.03 4.25
CA PRO A 497 2.50 30.08 4.63
C PRO A 497 1.61 30.19 3.38
N ASP A 498 0.40 29.66 3.44
CA ASP A 498 -0.61 29.92 2.43
C ASP A 498 -1.52 31.08 2.87
N GLU A 499 -1.55 32.13 2.07
CA GLU A 499 -2.35 33.32 2.30
C GLU A 499 -3.38 33.57 1.17
N THR A 500 -3.49 32.62 0.22
CA THR A 500 -4.30 32.75 -0.99
C THR A 500 -5.60 31.97 -0.91
N PRO A 501 -6.79 32.61 -1.04
CA PRO A 501 -8.03 31.86 -1.10
C PRO A 501 -8.19 31.08 -2.41
N PRO A 502 -8.90 29.94 -2.38
CA PRO A 502 -9.18 29.16 -3.57
C PRO A 502 -10.12 29.89 -4.53
N SER A 503 -10.07 29.53 -5.80
CA SER A 503 -11.04 29.94 -6.81
C SER A 503 -12.07 28.82 -7.03
N VAL A 504 -13.35 29.19 -7.26
CA VAL A 504 -14.41 28.23 -7.56
C VAL A 504 -15.43 28.83 -8.52
N GLN A 505 -15.91 28.04 -9.49
CA GLN A 505 -16.90 28.47 -10.47
C GLN A 505 -17.82 27.30 -10.87
N ILE A 506 -19.13 27.55 -10.92
CA ILE A 506 -20.09 26.67 -11.60
C ILE A 506 -19.98 26.95 -13.11
N THR A 507 -19.50 25.98 -13.87
CA THR A 507 -19.26 26.14 -15.32
C THR A 507 -20.53 25.94 -16.13
N TYR A 508 -21.30 24.90 -15.84
CA TYR A 508 -22.60 24.66 -16.45
C TYR A 508 -23.39 23.59 -15.65
N TYR A 509 -24.65 23.43 -16.02
CA TYR A 509 -25.49 22.34 -15.50
C TYR A 509 -26.39 21.76 -16.59
N THR A 510 -26.78 20.49 -16.42
CA THR A 510 -27.63 19.80 -17.39
C THR A 510 -28.65 18.89 -16.69
N PRO A 511 -29.93 18.82 -17.15
CA PRO A 511 -30.49 19.58 -18.27
C PRO A 511 -30.72 21.06 -17.91
N THR A 512 -30.62 21.96 -18.90
CA THR A 512 -30.85 23.41 -18.72
C THR A 512 -32.29 23.76 -18.44
N LYS A 513 -33.23 22.87 -18.72
CA LYS A 513 -34.67 22.97 -18.43
C LYS A 513 -35.14 21.68 -17.73
N PRO A 514 -34.78 21.47 -16.45
CA PRO A 514 -35.19 20.28 -15.74
C PRO A 514 -36.71 20.22 -15.52
N ILE A 515 -37.27 19.01 -15.53
CA ILE A 515 -38.68 18.77 -15.31
C ILE A 515 -38.91 18.50 -13.83
N SER A 516 -39.85 19.24 -13.21
CA SER A 516 -40.22 19.07 -11.80
C SER A 516 -40.64 17.63 -11.47
N GLY A 517 -40.05 17.04 -10.44
CA GLY A 517 -40.30 15.68 -9.99
C GLY A 517 -39.75 14.57 -10.88
N LYS A 518 -38.99 14.89 -11.96
CA LYS A 518 -38.47 13.88 -12.90
C LYS A 518 -36.98 14.01 -13.21
N SER A 519 -36.44 15.21 -13.24
CA SER A 519 -35.05 15.44 -13.64
C SER A 519 -34.10 15.40 -12.47
N VAL A 520 -32.99 14.67 -12.61
CA VAL A 520 -31.74 14.85 -11.87
C VAL A 520 -30.95 15.95 -12.60
N VAL A 521 -30.41 16.91 -11.88
CA VAL A 521 -29.60 17.98 -12.45
C VAL A 521 -28.14 17.73 -12.12
N THR A 522 -27.33 17.52 -13.15
CA THR A 522 -25.88 17.41 -13.02
C THR A 522 -25.24 18.79 -13.13
N VAL A 523 -24.45 19.16 -12.15
CA VAL A 523 -23.74 20.45 -12.07
C VAL A 523 -22.24 20.19 -12.20
N TYR A 524 -21.58 20.97 -13.03
CA TYR A 524 -20.14 20.91 -13.27
C TYR A 524 -19.47 22.16 -12.67
N ILE A 525 -18.43 21.91 -11.88
CA ILE A 525 -17.74 22.93 -11.09
C ILE A 525 -16.26 22.84 -11.41
N THR A 526 -15.60 23.95 -11.59
CA THR A 526 -14.14 24.06 -11.60
C THR A 526 -13.69 24.76 -10.33
N ALA A 527 -12.61 24.26 -9.73
CA ALA A 527 -12.00 24.89 -8.57
C ALA A 527 -10.49 24.68 -8.63
N SER A 528 -9.73 25.65 -8.15
CA SER A 528 -8.28 25.57 -8.03
C SER A 528 -7.79 26.44 -6.88
N ASP A 529 -6.65 26.06 -6.33
CA ASP A 529 -5.95 26.88 -5.35
C ASP A 529 -4.47 27.00 -5.74
N PRO A 530 -3.91 28.21 -5.77
CA PRO A 530 -2.51 28.44 -6.11
C PRO A 530 -1.55 28.24 -4.92
N GLY A 531 -2.08 28.12 -3.70
CA GLY A 531 -1.30 27.95 -2.47
C GLY A 531 -1.02 26.47 -2.14
N TRP A 532 -1.53 25.99 -0.99
CA TRP A 532 -1.32 24.61 -0.54
C TRP A 532 -2.25 23.58 -1.22
N GLY A 533 -3.17 24.05 -2.05
CA GLY A 533 -4.12 23.24 -2.79
C GLY A 533 -5.49 23.15 -2.14
N LEU A 534 -6.42 22.49 -2.86
CA LEU A 534 -7.80 22.36 -2.42
C LEU A 534 -7.95 21.24 -1.37
N ASP A 535 -8.73 21.53 -0.34
CA ASP A 535 -9.20 20.54 0.64
C ASP A 535 -10.56 19.96 0.23
N THR A 536 -11.58 20.83 0.05
CA THR A 536 -12.94 20.39 -0.29
C THR A 536 -13.59 21.29 -1.34
N VAL A 537 -14.42 20.66 -2.19
CA VAL A 537 -15.35 21.35 -3.07
C VAL A 537 -16.74 20.78 -2.78
N LYS A 538 -17.73 21.67 -2.57
CA LYS A 538 -19.10 21.31 -2.24
C LYS A 538 -20.07 21.98 -3.18
N LEU A 539 -21.18 21.32 -3.50
CA LEU A 539 -22.36 21.94 -4.09
C LEU A 539 -23.45 22.03 -3.03
N LEU A 540 -23.93 23.23 -2.81
CA LEU A 540 -25.06 23.50 -1.94
C LEU A 540 -26.28 23.87 -2.79
N TYR A 541 -27.45 23.37 -2.42
CA TYR A 541 -28.71 23.70 -3.07
C TYR A 541 -29.82 23.93 -2.05
N LYS A 542 -30.80 24.78 -2.39
CA LYS A 542 -32.03 24.97 -1.63
C LYS A 542 -33.19 25.32 -2.56
N LYS A 543 -34.41 25.03 -2.15
CA LYS A 543 -35.61 25.62 -2.76
C LYS A 543 -35.78 27.07 -2.26
N PRO A 544 -36.46 27.96 -2.97
CA PRO A 544 -36.59 29.36 -2.56
C PRO A 544 -37.16 29.63 -1.17
N ARG A 545 -37.93 28.68 -0.62
CA ARG A 545 -38.55 28.79 0.72
C ARG A 545 -37.82 28.00 1.79
N ASP A 546 -36.82 27.19 1.43
CA ASP A 546 -36.08 26.41 2.40
C ASP A 546 -35.14 27.33 3.19
N PRO A 547 -35.15 27.28 4.53
CA PRO A 547 -34.28 28.16 5.33
C PRO A 547 -32.81 27.71 5.26
N GLU A 548 -32.56 26.40 5.08
CA GLU A 548 -31.22 25.81 5.14
C GLU A 548 -30.77 25.30 3.77
N TRP A 549 -29.46 25.27 3.59
CA TRP A 549 -28.82 24.68 2.43
C TRP A 549 -28.67 23.18 2.60
N SER A 550 -28.97 22.43 1.55
CA SER A 550 -28.68 21.00 1.45
C SER A 550 -27.36 20.80 0.69
N GLU A 551 -26.52 19.90 1.18
CA GLU A 551 -25.25 19.54 0.53
C GLU A 551 -25.45 18.34 -0.40
N VAL A 552 -24.77 18.36 -1.55
CA VAL A 552 -24.70 17.26 -2.51
C VAL A 552 -23.27 16.75 -2.57
N ALA A 553 -23.11 15.43 -2.58
CA ALA A 553 -21.82 14.79 -2.80
C ALA A 553 -21.23 15.21 -4.17
N VAL A 554 -19.96 15.59 -4.17
CA VAL A 554 -19.22 16.02 -5.36
C VAL A 554 -18.17 14.96 -5.68
N GLN A 555 -18.07 14.58 -6.94
CA GLN A 555 -17.03 13.67 -7.45
C GLN A 555 -16.05 14.45 -8.32
N GLU A 556 -14.77 14.24 -8.09
CA GLU A 556 -13.72 14.80 -8.94
C GLU A 556 -13.44 13.87 -10.12
N SER A 557 -13.36 14.44 -11.30
CA SER A 557 -12.95 13.76 -12.52
C SER A 557 -12.11 14.70 -13.38
N GLN A 558 -10.83 14.40 -13.53
CA GLN A 558 -9.88 15.16 -14.38
C GLN A 558 -9.88 16.66 -14.09
N GLY A 559 -9.87 17.06 -12.82
CA GLY A 559 -9.87 18.47 -12.40
C GLY A 559 -11.23 19.17 -12.52
N THR A 560 -12.29 18.43 -12.89
CA THR A 560 -13.68 18.91 -12.89
C THR A 560 -14.43 18.22 -11.76
N TYR A 561 -15.19 19.00 -10.99
CA TYR A 561 -16.02 18.51 -9.90
C TYR A 561 -17.46 18.38 -10.38
N ILE A 562 -18.06 17.20 -10.22
CA ILE A 562 -19.37 16.85 -10.73
C ILE A 562 -20.28 16.51 -9.55
N ALA A 563 -21.46 17.16 -9.49
CA ALA A 563 -22.45 16.91 -8.48
C ALA A 563 -23.85 16.68 -9.10
N GLN A 564 -24.67 15.85 -8.48
CA GLN A 564 -26.02 15.51 -8.97
C GLN A 564 -27.08 15.91 -7.95
N ILE A 565 -27.83 16.97 -8.23
CA ILE A 565 -29.01 17.35 -7.45
C ILE A 565 -30.09 16.31 -7.73
N PRO A 566 -30.68 15.69 -6.69
CA PRO A 566 -31.71 14.65 -6.87
C PRO A 566 -32.97 15.21 -7.53
N GLN A 567 -33.88 14.32 -7.90
CA GLN A 567 -35.18 14.71 -8.41
C GLN A 567 -35.95 15.52 -7.35
N LEU A 568 -36.33 16.73 -7.69
CA LEU A 568 -37.02 17.64 -6.78
C LEU A 568 -38.38 18.07 -7.37
N ILE A 569 -39.42 18.06 -6.52
CA ILE A 569 -40.70 18.69 -6.85
C ILE A 569 -40.61 20.15 -6.44
N THR A 570 -40.34 20.99 -7.44
CA THR A 570 -40.16 22.44 -7.27
C THR A 570 -40.23 23.14 -8.61
N ASN A 571 -40.53 24.44 -8.61
CA ASN A 571 -40.40 25.30 -9.77
C ASN A 571 -39.02 25.96 -9.91
N GLN A 572 -38.28 26.01 -8.82
CA GLN A 572 -36.94 26.61 -8.77
C GLN A 572 -36.03 25.91 -7.76
N VAL A 573 -34.74 25.89 -8.04
CA VAL A 573 -33.65 25.53 -7.11
C VAL A 573 -32.57 26.62 -7.21
N ILE A 574 -32.10 27.07 -6.07
CA ILE A 574 -30.93 27.94 -5.95
C ILE A 574 -29.73 27.07 -5.61
N ILE A 575 -28.62 27.28 -6.33
CA ILE A 575 -27.37 26.54 -6.10
C ILE A 575 -26.20 27.49 -5.90
N LYS A 576 -25.21 27.08 -5.12
CA LYS A 576 -23.89 27.67 -5.04
C LYS A 576 -22.84 26.61 -4.84
N ALA A 577 -21.64 26.82 -5.34
CA ALA A 577 -20.47 25.99 -5.05
C ALA A 577 -19.59 26.69 -4.00
N VAL A 578 -18.98 25.88 -3.15
CA VAL A 578 -18.07 26.33 -2.08
C VAL A 578 -16.78 25.54 -2.21
N ALA A 579 -15.65 26.23 -2.29
CA ALA A 579 -14.32 25.62 -2.21
C ALA A 579 -13.62 26.05 -0.93
N THR A 580 -12.93 25.10 -0.31
CA THR A 580 -12.07 25.37 0.83
C THR A 580 -10.67 24.84 0.49
N ASP A 581 -9.62 25.61 0.75
CA ASP A 581 -8.24 25.18 0.61
C ASP A 581 -7.72 24.45 1.88
N ILE A 582 -6.52 23.94 1.78
CA ILE A 582 -5.84 23.26 2.88
C ILE A 582 -5.53 24.23 4.04
N ALA A 583 -5.29 25.50 3.77
CA ALA A 583 -5.08 26.53 4.79
C ALA A 583 -6.36 26.91 5.55
N GLY A 584 -7.53 26.62 4.96
CA GLY A 584 -8.84 26.89 5.54
C GLY A 584 -9.53 28.14 5.01
N HIS A 585 -8.99 28.77 3.96
CA HIS A 585 -9.71 29.85 3.28
C HIS A 585 -10.90 29.28 2.51
N VAL A 586 -11.98 30.03 2.48
CA VAL A 586 -13.24 29.62 1.86
C VAL A 586 -13.64 30.63 0.79
N THR A 587 -13.97 30.11 -0.38
CA THR A 587 -14.56 30.89 -1.48
C THR A 587 -15.87 30.30 -1.93
N GLU A 588 -16.90 31.12 -2.12
CA GLU A 588 -18.20 30.71 -2.61
C GLU A 588 -18.50 31.37 -3.95
N THR A 589 -19.24 30.68 -4.82
CA THR A 589 -19.78 31.30 -6.05
C THR A 589 -20.97 32.18 -5.74
N GLN A 590 -21.31 33.05 -6.67
CA GLN A 590 -22.63 33.65 -6.67
C GLN A 590 -23.72 32.60 -6.79
N GLU A 591 -24.90 32.87 -6.24
CA GLU A 591 -26.06 32.00 -6.34
C GLU A 591 -26.57 31.90 -7.78
N VAL A 592 -26.81 30.69 -8.25
CA VAL A 592 -27.39 30.39 -9.57
C VAL A 592 -28.77 29.82 -9.39
N THR A 593 -29.77 30.40 -10.07
CA THR A 593 -31.14 29.89 -10.03
C THR A 593 -31.43 28.99 -11.22
N ILE A 594 -31.88 27.77 -10.94
CA ILE A 594 -32.32 26.78 -11.93
C ILE A 594 -33.84 26.74 -11.93
N ASN A 595 -34.45 27.04 -13.07
CA ASN A 595 -35.91 27.00 -13.23
C ASN A 595 -36.35 25.65 -13.77
N TYR A 596 -37.30 25.03 -13.07
CA TYR A 596 -37.90 23.75 -13.45
C TYR A 596 -39.19 23.98 -14.27
N VAL A 597 -39.39 23.10 -15.25
CA VAL A 597 -40.61 23.08 -16.07
C VAL A 597 -41.64 22.18 -15.40
N GLU A 598 -42.84 22.70 -15.22
CA GLU A 598 -43.97 21.85 -14.75
C GLU A 598 -44.45 20.94 -15.87
N VAL A 599 -44.76 19.68 -15.52
CA VAL A 599 -45.47 18.79 -16.44
C VAL A 599 -46.94 19.23 -16.50
N THR A 600 -47.29 19.97 -17.53
CA THR A 600 -48.72 20.21 -17.80
C THR A 600 -49.32 18.86 -18.23
N THR A 601 -49.96 18.14 -17.31
CA THR A 601 -50.84 17.04 -17.66
C THR A 601 -52.09 17.64 -18.29
N THR A 602 -52.18 17.61 -19.62
CA THR A 602 -53.44 17.87 -20.27
C THR A 602 -54.44 16.81 -19.77
N PRO A 603 -55.56 17.20 -19.13
CA PRO A 603 -56.51 16.20 -18.67
C PRO A 603 -57.04 15.43 -19.91
N THR A 604 -56.76 14.15 -19.94
CA THR A 604 -57.39 13.23 -20.90
C THR A 604 -58.86 13.17 -20.53
N THR A 605 -59.70 13.86 -21.28
CA THR A 605 -61.17 13.72 -21.14
C THR A 605 -61.56 12.32 -21.50
N THR A 606 -61.79 11.50 -20.50
CA THR A 606 -62.41 10.19 -20.69
C THR A 606 -63.85 10.40 -21.11
N PRO A 607 -64.35 9.82 -22.19
CA PRO A 607 -65.74 9.95 -22.59
C PRO A 607 -66.62 9.26 -21.54
N THR A 608 -67.51 10.04 -20.94
CA THR A 608 -68.55 9.57 -20.00
C THR A 608 -69.53 8.69 -20.75
N THR A 609 -69.49 7.39 -20.56
CA THR A 609 -70.56 6.50 -20.95
C THR A 609 -71.54 6.36 -19.78
N THR A 610 -72.76 6.77 -20.00
CA THR A 610 -73.89 6.72 -19.05
C THR A 610 -74.18 5.26 -18.64
N PRO A 611 -74.37 4.95 -17.36
CA PRO A 611 -74.76 3.60 -16.98
C PRO A 611 -76.27 3.40 -17.02
N THR A 612 -76.72 2.35 -17.71
CA THR A 612 -78.07 1.76 -17.55
C THR A 612 -78.05 0.69 -16.47
N THR A 613 -78.81 0.90 -15.44
CA THR A 613 -79.17 -0.09 -14.39
C THR A 613 -80.07 -1.19 -14.96
N PRO A 614 -79.95 -2.45 -14.49
CA PRO A 614 -80.99 -2.91 -13.55
C PRO A 614 -80.49 -3.85 -12.42
N THR A 615 -81.14 -3.61 -11.29
CA THR A 615 -81.48 -4.39 -10.12
C THR A 615 -81.42 -5.93 -10.21
N THR A 616 -80.84 -6.62 -9.27
CA THR A 616 -81.51 -7.49 -8.29
C THR A 616 -80.62 -8.10 -7.24
N ASN A 617 -81.11 -8.14 -6.00
CA ASN A 617 -80.58 -8.73 -4.82
C ASN A 617 -80.11 -10.18 -4.88
N THR A 618 -79.11 -10.56 -4.14
CA THR A 618 -79.31 -11.56 -3.05
C THR A 618 -78.08 -11.61 -2.13
N THR A 619 -78.35 -11.59 -0.85
CA THR A 619 -77.53 -11.77 0.34
C THR A 619 -77.00 -13.20 0.44
N THR A 620 -75.74 -13.36 0.90
CA THR A 620 -75.35 -14.36 1.92
C THR A 620 -73.94 -14.08 2.43
N THR A 621 -73.83 -14.18 3.73
CA THR A 621 -72.71 -13.92 4.65
C THR A 621 -71.73 -15.11 4.76
N PRO A 622 -70.60 -15.02 5.50
CA PRO A 622 -69.26 -15.44 5.12
C PRO A 622 -68.86 -16.80 5.72
N THR A 623 -67.77 -17.37 5.16
CA THR A 623 -67.04 -18.46 5.84
C THR A 623 -65.55 -18.30 5.67
N THR A 624 -64.85 -18.46 6.77
CA THR A 624 -63.47 -18.35 7.12
C THR A 624 -62.56 -19.41 6.48
N THR A 625 -61.35 -18.97 6.07
CA THR A 625 -59.98 -19.53 6.20
C THR A 625 -59.70 -21.00 5.77
N PRO A 626 -58.52 -21.41 5.26
CA PRO A 626 -57.19 -21.01 5.71
C PRO A 626 -56.10 -20.81 4.61
N THR A 627 -55.04 -20.16 5.05
CA THR A 627 -53.74 -19.92 4.50
C THR A 627 -53.02 -21.19 3.97
N THR A 628 -52.52 -21.18 2.75
CA THR A 628 -51.45 -22.07 2.29
C THR A 628 -50.33 -21.26 1.65
N THR A 629 -49.15 -21.42 2.20
CA THR A 629 -47.85 -20.91 1.71
C THR A 629 -47.47 -21.60 0.38
N PRO A 630 -47.07 -20.88 -0.65
CA PRO A 630 -46.49 -21.54 -1.84
C PRO A 630 -44.99 -21.80 -1.65
N THR A 631 -44.64 -23.06 -1.77
CA THR A 631 -43.26 -23.56 -1.95
C THR A 631 -42.76 -23.18 -3.33
N ILE A 632 -41.67 -22.43 -3.40
CA ILE A 632 -40.99 -22.11 -4.67
C ILE A 632 -39.93 -23.16 -4.91
N THR A 633 -40.10 -23.96 -5.95
CA THR A 633 -39.07 -24.85 -6.50
C THR A 633 -38.22 -24.03 -7.49
N PRO A 634 -36.88 -24.07 -7.44
CA PRO A 634 -36.03 -23.37 -8.42
C PRO A 634 -35.96 -24.16 -9.70
N THR A 635 -36.43 -23.59 -10.81
CA THR A 635 -36.15 -24.06 -12.17
C THR A 635 -34.90 -23.37 -12.69
N THR A 636 -33.91 -24.17 -13.07
CA THR A 636 -32.68 -23.76 -13.74
C THR A 636 -32.98 -23.42 -15.22
N PRO A 637 -32.63 -22.25 -15.74
CA PRO A 637 -32.60 -22.03 -17.19
C PRO A 637 -31.22 -22.37 -17.73
N THR A 638 -31.14 -23.37 -18.58
CA THR A 638 -30.04 -23.63 -19.48
C THR A 638 -30.10 -22.64 -20.65
N THR A 639 -29.13 -21.74 -20.72
CA THR A 639 -28.86 -20.95 -21.92
C THR A 639 -27.44 -21.26 -22.42
N PRO A 640 -27.21 -21.41 -23.76
CA PRO A 640 -25.90 -21.80 -24.27
C PRO A 640 -24.90 -20.66 -24.16
N ILE A 641 -23.70 -21.00 -23.68
CA ILE A 641 -22.54 -20.12 -23.61
C ILE A 641 -22.02 -19.85 -25.01
N THR A 642 -22.20 -18.66 -25.51
CA THR A 642 -21.44 -18.14 -26.66
C THR A 642 -20.16 -17.53 -26.11
N THR A 643 -19.03 -18.08 -26.54
CA THR A 643 -17.68 -17.61 -26.26
C THR A 643 -17.52 -16.15 -26.74
N PRO A 644 -17.11 -15.19 -25.92
CA PRO A 644 -16.77 -13.87 -26.42
C PRO A 644 -15.39 -13.90 -27.06
N THR A 645 -15.35 -13.42 -28.29
CA THR A 645 -14.13 -13.14 -29.05
C THR A 645 -13.31 -12.11 -28.29
N THR A 646 -12.09 -12.45 -27.93
CA THR A 646 -11.10 -11.56 -27.31
C THR A 646 -10.76 -10.44 -28.27
N THR A 647 -11.27 -9.25 -28.00
CA THR A 647 -10.69 -8.01 -28.52
C THR A 647 -9.62 -7.56 -27.51
N SER A 648 -8.39 -7.48 -27.99
CA SER A 648 -7.25 -6.95 -27.23
C SER A 648 -7.57 -5.55 -26.70
N PRO A 649 -7.18 -5.22 -25.45
CA PRO A 649 -7.32 -3.85 -24.94
C PRO A 649 -6.44 -2.90 -25.77
N PRO A 650 -6.83 -1.62 -25.90
CA PRO A 650 -6.02 -0.63 -26.59
C PRO A 650 -4.69 -0.46 -25.85
N GLN A 651 -3.59 -0.60 -26.59
CA GLN A 651 -2.26 -0.26 -26.11
C GLN A 651 -2.26 1.23 -25.73
N LEU A 652 -1.91 1.51 -24.47
CA LEU A 652 -1.51 2.84 -24.04
C LEU A 652 -0.29 3.27 -24.87
N PRO A 653 -0.25 4.51 -25.37
CA PRO A 653 0.94 5.01 -26.06
C PRO A 653 2.12 4.98 -25.06
N GLY A 654 3.18 4.29 -25.44
CA GLY A 654 4.47 4.34 -24.76
C GLY A 654 4.97 5.79 -24.69
N PRO A 655 5.96 6.11 -23.82
CA PRO A 655 6.46 7.45 -23.67
C PRO A 655 6.88 7.98 -25.04
N VAL A 656 6.16 8.98 -25.51
CA VAL A 656 6.52 9.74 -26.70
C VAL A 656 7.81 10.47 -26.31
N ILE A 657 8.97 9.87 -26.65
CA ILE A 657 10.20 10.65 -26.71
C ILE A 657 9.87 11.74 -27.73
N GLU A 658 9.77 12.98 -27.26
CA GLU A 658 9.50 14.12 -28.10
C GLU A 658 10.65 14.23 -29.11
N TRP A 659 10.46 13.69 -30.29
CA TRP A 659 11.43 13.70 -31.39
C TRP A 659 11.95 15.11 -31.67
N TRP A 660 11.21 16.14 -31.28
CA TRP A 660 11.58 17.55 -31.36
C TRP A 660 12.83 17.90 -30.53
N LEU A 661 13.07 17.25 -29.40
CA LEU A 661 14.28 17.44 -28.61
C LEU A 661 15.52 16.86 -29.32
N LEU A 662 15.40 15.69 -29.91
CA LEU A 662 16.48 15.09 -30.69
C LEU A 662 16.76 15.89 -31.96
N VAL A 663 15.74 16.39 -32.64
CA VAL A 663 15.87 17.26 -33.81
C VAL A 663 16.51 18.60 -33.42
N GLY A 664 16.12 19.19 -32.28
CA GLY A 664 16.71 20.41 -31.75
C GLY A 664 18.21 20.28 -31.44
N VAL A 665 18.61 19.20 -30.82
CA VAL A 665 20.03 18.91 -30.53
C VAL A 665 20.81 18.68 -31.85
N LEU A 666 20.25 17.97 -32.82
CA LEU A 666 20.86 17.75 -34.11
C LEU A 666 21.09 19.05 -34.89
N ILE A 667 20.09 19.94 -34.90
CA ILE A 667 20.17 21.26 -35.53
C ILE A 667 21.26 22.12 -34.85
N ALA A 668 21.33 22.11 -33.50
CA ALA A 668 22.33 22.86 -32.76
C ALA A 668 23.75 22.36 -33.09
N VAL A 669 23.96 21.03 -33.15
CA VAL A 669 25.26 20.44 -33.52
C VAL A 669 25.64 20.79 -34.96
N VAL A 670 24.72 20.73 -35.92
CA VAL A 670 24.95 21.10 -37.33
C VAL A 670 25.29 22.61 -37.43
N ALA A 671 24.58 23.47 -36.71
CA ALA A 671 24.87 24.90 -36.67
C ALA A 671 26.29 25.21 -36.14
N VAL A 672 26.71 24.54 -35.09
CA VAL A 672 28.06 24.68 -34.54
C VAL A 672 29.14 24.20 -35.56
N ILE A 673 28.87 23.08 -36.25
CA ILE A 673 29.76 22.57 -37.29
C ILE A 673 29.86 23.55 -38.46
N ILE A 674 28.75 24.14 -38.91
CA ILE A 674 28.75 25.12 -39.98
C ILE A 674 29.53 26.39 -39.58
N ILE A 675 29.30 26.89 -38.34
CA ILE A 675 30.05 28.04 -37.81
C ILE A 675 31.55 27.75 -37.77
N LEU A 676 31.96 26.56 -37.33
CA LEU A 676 33.39 26.16 -37.28
C LEU A 676 34.01 26.02 -38.67
N VAL A 677 33.23 25.56 -39.67
CA VAL A 677 33.71 25.46 -41.05
C VAL A 677 33.83 26.84 -41.70
N VAL A 678 32.87 27.75 -41.49
CA VAL A 678 32.86 29.11 -42.03
C VAL A 678 33.98 29.98 -41.40
N VAL A 679 34.22 29.85 -40.10
CA VAL A 679 35.31 30.56 -39.41
C VAL A 679 36.67 30.04 -39.84
N ARG A 680 36.82 28.76 -40.20
CA ARG A 680 38.08 28.19 -40.75
C ARG A 680 38.29 28.44 -42.23
N GLY A 681 37.23 28.77 -42.97
CA GLY A 681 37.34 29.10 -44.40
C GLY A 681 37.75 30.57 -44.70
N ARG A 682 37.87 31.40 -43.66
CA ARG A 682 38.25 32.81 -43.73
C ARG A 682 39.67 33.10 -43.19
N LYS A 683 40.52 32.09 -43.05
CA LYS A 683 41.96 32.26 -42.81
C LYS A 683 42.79 31.60 -43.91
#